data_58388da40eed9f09ec103995e81c5063
#
_entry.id   58388da40eed9f09ec103995e81c5063
#
_cell.length_a   1.000
_cell.length_b   1.000
_cell.length_c   1.000
_cell.angle_alpha   90.00
_cell.angle_beta   90.00
_cell.angle_gamma   90.00
#
_symmetry.space_group_name_H-M   'P 1'
#
loop_
_entity.id
_entity.type
_entity.pdbx_description
1 polymer ?
#
loop_
_entity_poly.entity_id
_entity_poly.type
_entity_poly.pdbx_seq_one_letter_code
_entity_poly.pdbx_strand_id
1 'polypeptide(L)'
;CCLFMLFGTSQVALGQAGDGDDLSDRPISQVLIIGNERVSEQMIRNNIRTFVGDPFDPETVGRDVRRLSRLGEFKTLHSEAELLEDGSVKVLFFVTEQAIIAAVEVVGNRKINDSELRALIPVLPGGPRDDFLIGTGKRAIEDYYKRKGYFLTSVEIDASSLDDSNVLIYRIREGPRVKVKIVEFEGAESIRPKRLMKEIKTKPEIFMLRKGELSDEALIEDVASLDKFYKSRGYLDVRVDRRIDLSPGNREAKIVFLIQEGRQYRLGRVRARRLEDGGALKVFSTAQLEALLEIKSGDVFQEELLDKSVEAVREAYGIMGYLEVRDRNNIRVRDVRTSPDAVVDLIIEIREGSPSKVGTVQINGNFLTRDKVIRRQVRLEPGRPYNLLEFEKSQRAVRRTRLFNDVRFTVQDPDEVDGEYRDLLVEIKERNTGSLNFGFAVGSDSGLFGEFSYNQNNFDISDTPESFSELLQGRAFRGGGQRFSMTVRPGNEFFQYVVSLTEPNMFDTDYSLNVSGAFRSRIFDDYDEERISSTVRVGRTFGDIWSGSLGFQGQRVELTEIDSTAPTEVFRDQGPDTLLSTSINMTRSTIETFQRPGRGSRLELGYDYYGLGGDIEFQRLTANYTVLMTLTEDFLGRKSILRLNSRVGYIFDGRAPTYERFYLGGRTFRGFEFRTVSPKGIRNDTGLVGDDPVGGDWMVFFGAQYEIPLLSESMTGVIFVDSGTVFDDIGFDDYRVSIGAGIRLYIPAFGQLPIAFDFATPIKEEDGDETQVFSFTAELPF
;
A
#
# COMPACT_ATOMS: atom_id res chain seq x y z
N CYS A 1 14.89 -6.71 -33.69
CA CYS A 1 15.60 -7.76 -34.39
C CYS A 1 14.82 -9.04 -34.20
N CYS A 2 14.33 -9.58 -35.30
CA CYS A 2 13.44 -10.74 -35.37
C CYS A 2 14.08 -11.97 -34.70
N LEU A 3 13.39 -12.50 -33.71
CA LEU A 3 13.69 -13.83 -33.17
C LEU A 3 12.78 -14.81 -33.90
N PHE A 4 13.38 -15.55 -34.86
CA PHE A 4 12.76 -16.69 -35.50
C PHE A 4 12.54 -17.77 -34.42
N MET A 5 11.28 -18.03 -34.06
CA MET A 5 10.91 -19.28 -33.39
C MET A 5 11.10 -20.42 -34.41
N LEU A 6 12.14 -21.20 -34.23
CA LEU A 6 12.24 -22.53 -34.80
C LEU A 6 11.24 -23.45 -34.09
N PHE A 7 10.01 -23.49 -34.61
CA PHE A 7 9.16 -24.65 -34.39
C PHE A 7 9.87 -25.83 -35.03
N GLY A 8 10.39 -26.71 -34.20
CA GLY A 8 10.80 -28.05 -34.65
C GLY A 8 9.55 -28.72 -35.26
N THR A 9 9.45 -28.69 -36.54
CA THR A 9 8.53 -29.56 -37.27
C THR A 9 8.96 -30.96 -37.00
N SER A 10 8.19 -31.69 -36.18
CA SER A 10 8.26 -33.14 -36.13
C SER A 10 7.97 -33.62 -37.54
N GLN A 11 9.03 -33.93 -38.30
CA GLN A 11 8.86 -34.66 -39.54
C GLN A 11 8.25 -36.00 -39.16
N VAL A 12 7.00 -36.20 -39.55
CA VAL A 12 6.41 -37.53 -39.64
C VAL A 12 7.20 -38.24 -40.72
N ALA A 13 8.23 -39.00 -40.30
CA ALA A 13 8.87 -39.96 -41.19
C ALA A 13 7.86 -41.09 -41.43
N LEU A 14 7.06 -40.95 -42.46
CA LEU A 14 6.46 -42.08 -43.11
C LEU A 14 7.61 -42.89 -43.67
N GLY A 15 7.95 -44.02 -43.01
CA GLY A 15 8.86 -44.97 -43.55
C GLY A 15 8.46 -45.27 -45.00
N GLN A 16 9.41 -45.16 -45.93
CA GLN A 16 9.19 -45.49 -47.34
C GLN A 16 8.75 -46.95 -47.40
N ALA A 17 7.44 -47.15 -47.53
CA ALA A 17 6.91 -48.37 -48.15
C ALA A 17 7.41 -48.36 -49.59
N GLY A 18 7.97 -49.46 -50.04
CA GLY A 18 8.37 -49.66 -51.44
C GLY A 18 7.22 -49.30 -52.37
N ASP A 19 7.56 -48.69 -53.48
CA ASP A 19 6.76 -48.24 -54.58
C ASP A 19 5.57 -49.17 -54.89
N GLY A 20 4.31 -48.76 -54.60
CA GLY A 20 3.15 -49.30 -55.31
C GLY A 20 1.96 -49.85 -54.56
N ASP A 21 1.94 -50.10 -53.25
CA ASP A 21 0.72 -50.62 -52.59
C ASP A 21 0.05 -49.56 -51.67
N ASP A 22 -1.10 -49.07 -52.07
CA ASP A 22 -1.98 -48.26 -51.20
C ASP A 22 -2.51 -49.19 -50.08
N LEU A 23 -2.09 -48.92 -48.82
CA LEU A 23 -2.48 -49.67 -47.63
C LEU A 23 -3.85 -49.23 -47.09
N SER A 24 -4.39 -48.14 -47.59
CA SER A 24 -5.66 -47.56 -47.14
C SER A 24 -6.84 -48.55 -47.26
N ASP A 25 -7.74 -48.52 -46.31
CA ASP A 25 -8.98 -49.35 -46.24
C ASP A 25 -8.75 -50.88 -46.06
N ARG A 26 -7.50 -51.36 -45.95
CA ARG A 26 -7.19 -52.76 -45.62
C ARG A 26 -7.48 -53.06 -44.14
N PRO A 27 -7.96 -54.26 -43.78
CA PRO A 27 -8.24 -54.59 -42.38
C PRO A 27 -6.93 -54.66 -41.56
N ILE A 28 -6.93 -54.04 -40.38
CA ILE A 28 -5.84 -54.14 -39.43
C ILE A 28 -5.91 -55.48 -38.71
N SER A 29 -4.89 -56.33 -38.85
CA SER A 29 -4.83 -57.61 -38.15
C SER A 29 -4.08 -57.56 -36.82
N GLN A 30 -3.14 -56.64 -36.70
CA GLN A 30 -2.34 -56.49 -35.48
C GLN A 30 -2.01 -55.01 -35.20
N VAL A 31 -2.05 -54.63 -33.90
CA VAL A 31 -1.55 -53.37 -33.39
C VAL A 31 -0.52 -53.69 -32.30
N LEU A 32 0.74 -53.38 -32.55
CA LEU A 32 1.83 -53.60 -31.61
C LEU A 32 2.39 -52.29 -31.10
N ILE A 33 2.74 -52.28 -29.83
CA ILE A 33 3.42 -51.16 -29.14
C ILE A 33 4.79 -51.68 -28.75
N ILE A 34 5.82 -50.94 -29.14
CA ILE A 34 7.23 -51.36 -28.95
C ILE A 34 7.97 -50.23 -28.25
N GLY A 35 8.71 -50.57 -27.18
CA GLY A 35 9.59 -49.66 -26.46
C GLY A 35 8.95 -49.03 -25.20
N ASN A 36 7.75 -49.48 -24.80
CA ASN A 36 7.17 -49.11 -23.52
C ASN A 36 7.73 -50.00 -22.40
N GLU A 37 8.32 -49.40 -21.38
CA GLU A 37 8.88 -50.10 -20.19
C GLU A 37 8.08 -49.72 -18.92
N ARG A 38 7.88 -48.46 -18.68
CA ARG A 38 7.20 -47.88 -17.51
C ARG A 38 5.72 -47.63 -17.80
N VAL A 39 5.43 -47.12 -18.98
CA VAL A 39 4.04 -46.78 -19.36
C VAL A 39 3.37 -48.09 -19.80
N SER A 40 2.26 -48.44 -19.12
CA SER A 40 1.53 -49.66 -19.42
C SER A 40 0.98 -49.66 -20.86
N GLU A 41 1.08 -50.80 -21.55
CA GLU A 41 0.50 -50.98 -22.88
C GLU A 41 -1.00 -50.60 -22.88
N GLN A 42 -1.72 -50.91 -21.80
CA GLN A 42 -3.15 -50.59 -21.65
C GLN A 42 -3.41 -49.10 -21.68
N MET A 43 -2.55 -48.30 -21.07
CA MET A 43 -2.65 -46.85 -21.09
C MET A 43 -2.47 -46.29 -22.49
N ILE A 44 -1.55 -46.82 -23.24
CA ILE A 44 -1.29 -46.45 -24.65
C ILE A 44 -2.52 -46.85 -25.51
N ARG A 45 -2.99 -48.06 -25.35
CA ARG A 45 -4.18 -48.60 -26.07
C ARG A 45 -5.43 -47.79 -25.79
N ASN A 46 -5.63 -47.31 -24.57
CA ASN A 46 -6.80 -46.49 -24.22
C ASN A 46 -6.74 -45.08 -24.88
N ASN A 47 -5.60 -44.67 -25.35
CA ASN A 47 -5.35 -43.34 -25.96
C ASN A 47 -5.22 -43.38 -27.49
N ILE A 48 -5.35 -44.56 -28.12
CA ILE A 48 -5.38 -44.68 -29.58
C ILE A 48 -6.78 -45.09 -30.04
N ARG A 49 -7.10 -44.81 -31.30
CA ARG A 49 -8.32 -45.20 -32.00
C ARG A 49 -8.09 -46.19 -33.11
N THR A 50 -6.88 -46.64 -33.26
CA THR A 50 -6.49 -47.69 -34.21
C THR A 50 -6.66 -49.04 -33.54
N PHE A 51 -7.66 -49.83 -33.96
CA PHE A 51 -7.96 -51.15 -33.37
C PHE A 51 -7.87 -52.26 -34.42
N VAL A 52 -7.64 -53.47 -33.92
CA VAL A 52 -7.68 -54.69 -34.76
C VAL A 52 -9.09 -54.92 -35.30
N GLY A 53 -9.23 -55.13 -36.61
CA GLY A 53 -10.49 -55.27 -37.31
C GLY A 53 -10.97 -54.01 -38.03
N ASP A 54 -10.45 -52.85 -37.70
CA ASP A 54 -10.75 -51.60 -38.38
C ASP A 54 -10.03 -51.49 -39.73
N PRO A 55 -10.55 -50.72 -40.70
CA PRO A 55 -9.81 -50.37 -41.91
C PRO A 55 -8.65 -49.46 -41.59
N PHE A 56 -7.52 -49.70 -42.22
CA PHE A 56 -6.33 -48.88 -42.03
C PHE A 56 -6.55 -47.46 -42.63
N ASP A 57 -6.42 -46.45 -41.77
CA ASP A 57 -6.48 -45.03 -42.14
C ASP A 57 -5.21 -44.33 -41.63
N PRO A 58 -4.32 -43.89 -42.53
CA PRO A 58 -3.08 -43.20 -42.14
C PRO A 58 -3.37 -41.89 -41.31
N GLU A 59 -4.50 -41.23 -41.57
CA GLU A 59 -4.86 -40.03 -40.79
C GLU A 59 -5.21 -40.38 -39.35
N THR A 60 -5.93 -41.49 -39.12
CA THR A 60 -6.30 -41.95 -37.79
C THR A 60 -5.05 -42.32 -36.99
N VAL A 61 -4.12 -43.10 -37.62
CA VAL A 61 -2.83 -43.44 -37.00
C VAL A 61 -2.02 -42.17 -36.68
N GLY A 62 -1.97 -41.22 -37.61
CA GLY A 62 -1.30 -39.93 -37.36
C GLY A 62 -1.93 -39.09 -36.26
N ARG A 63 -3.27 -39.15 -36.10
CA ARG A 63 -3.97 -38.52 -34.97
C ARG A 63 -3.65 -39.19 -33.64
N ASP A 64 -3.51 -40.51 -33.65
CA ASP A 64 -3.15 -41.29 -32.48
C ASP A 64 -1.74 -40.97 -32.02
N VAL A 65 -0.75 -40.89 -32.94
CA VAL A 65 0.61 -40.42 -32.66
C VAL A 65 0.58 -39.03 -32.01
N ARG A 66 -0.16 -38.07 -32.57
CA ARG A 66 -0.30 -36.73 -31.99
C ARG A 66 -0.98 -36.74 -30.64
N ARG A 67 -1.95 -37.62 -30.40
CA ARG A 67 -2.65 -37.76 -29.12
C ARG A 67 -1.72 -38.30 -28.05
N LEU A 68 -1.01 -39.36 -28.35
CA LEU A 68 -0.01 -39.97 -27.45
C LEU A 68 1.14 -38.98 -27.13
N SER A 69 1.62 -38.22 -28.12
CA SER A 69 2.64 -37.19 -27.91
C SER A 69 2.22 -36.09 -26.93
N ARG A 70 0.91 -35.77 -26.86
CA ARG A 70 0.37 -34.77 -25.91
C ARG A 70 0.31 -35.28 -24.47
N LEU A 71 0.47 -36.56 -24.21
CA LEU A 71 0.51 -37.14 -22.87
C LEU A 71 1.76 -36.73 -22.08
N GLY A 72 2.84 -36.31 -22.78
CA GLY A 72 4.10 -35.91 -22.15
C GLY A 72 4.95 -37.05 -21.60
N GLU A 73 4.52 -38.31 -21.80
CA GLU A 73 5.18 -39.50 -21.31
C GLU A 73 6.29 -40.02 -22.26
N PHE A 74 6.30 -39.56 -23.52
CA PHE A 74 7.16 -40.05 -24.57
C PHE A 74 8.09 -38.98 -25.12
N LYS A 75 9.40 -39.32 -25.25
CA LYS A 75 10.44 -38.48 -25.85
C LYS A 75 10.31 -38.48 -27.36
N THR A 76 10.18 -39.69 -27.94
CA THR A 76 9.94 -39.89 -29.37
C THR A 76 8.81 -40.87 -29.56
N LEU A 77 8.01 -40.65 -30.61
CA LEU A 77 6.90 -41.49 -30.96
C LEU A 77 6.69 -41.43 -32.47
N HIS A 78 6.72 -42.56 -33.11
CA HIS A 78 6.40 -42.73 -34.53
C HIS A 78 5.64 -44.02 -34.76
N SER A 79 5.03 -44.15 -35.90
CA SER A 79 4.29 -45.34 -36.28
C SER A 79 4.73 -45.83 -37.65
N GLU A 80 4.73 -47.17 -37.83
CA GLU A 80 4.97 -47.82 -39.07
C GLU A 80 3.79 -48.77 -39.39
N ALA A 81 3.57 -49.02 -40.69
CA ALA A 81 2.54 -49.94 -41.17
C ALA A 81 3.19 -50.95 -42.12
N GLU A 82 3.00 -52.22 -41.85
CA GLU A 82 3.53 -53.33 -42.64
C GLU A 82 2.40 -54.11 -43.28
N LEU A 83 2.49 -54.44 -44.59
CA LEU A 83 1.60 -55.31 -45.28
C LEU A 83 1.97 -56.77 -44.98
N LEU A 84 1.00 -57.59 -44.55
CA LEU A 84 1.20 -58.99 -44.31
C LEU A 84 0.83 -59.83 -45.53
N GLU A 85 1.28 -61.09 -45.62
CA GLU A 85 1.08 -62.01 -46.74
C GLU A 85 -0.40 -62.29 -46.98
N ASP A 86 -1.25 -62.19 -46.00
CA ASP A 86 -2.72 -62.34 -46.07
C ASP A 86 -3.44 -61.09 -46.58
N GLY A 87 -2.74 -60.02 -46.91
CA GLY A 87 -3.27 -58.75 -47.41
C GLY A 87 -3.80 -57.81 -46.32
N SER A 88 -3.65 -58.16 -45.03
CA SER A 88 -3.94 -57.32 -43.89
C SER A 88 -2.80 -56.41 -43.51
N VAL A 89 -3.06 -55.38 -42.67
CA VAL A 89 -2.04 -54.39 -42.22
C VAL A 89 -1.73 -54.63 -40.75
N LYS A 90 -0.43 -54.66 -40.45
CA LYS A 90 0.11 -54.60 -39.07
C LYS A 90 0.59 -53.18 -38.78
N VAL A 91 0.06 -52.54 -37.71
CA VAL A 91 0.45 -51.22 -37.27
C VAL A 91 1.36 -51.32 -36.04
N LEU A 92 2.52 -50.67 -36.12
CA LEU A 92 3.51 -50.64 -35.03
C LEU A 92 3.60 -49.20 -34.51
N PHE A 93 3.48 -49.01 -33.22
CA PHE A 93 3.77 -47.76 -32.53
C PHE A 93 5.11 -47.94 -31.80
N PHE A 94 6.12 -47.21 -32.25
CA PHE A 94 7.41 -47.17 -31.58
C PHE A 94 7.42 -46.01 -30.61
N VAL A 95 7.58 -46.29 -29.34
CA VAL A 95 7.60 -45.32 -28.27
C VAL A 95 8.95 -45.33 -27.57
N THR A 96 9.50 -44.17 -27.29
CA THR A 96 10.62 -44.00 -26.36
C THR A 96 10.15 -43.19 -25.22
N GLU A 97 10.16 -43.74 -24.01
CA GLU A 97 9.65 -43.06 -22.84
C GLU A 97 10.55 -41.89 -22.42
N GLN A 98 9.95 -40.86 -21.84
CA GLN A 98 10.68 -39.73 -21.28
C GLN A 98 11.31 -40.15 -19.95
N ALA A 99 12.59 -39.85 -19.74
CA ALA A 99 13.24 -40.07 -18.47
C ALA A 99 12.53 -39.29 -17.36
N ILE A 100 12.39 -39.90 -16.21
CA ILE A 100 11.81 -39.25 -15.00
C ILE A 100 12.93 -38.84 -14.06
N ILE A 101 12.74 -37.72 -13.38
CA ILE A 101 13.67 -37.26 -12.34
C ILE A 101 13.46 -38.08 -11.07
N ALA A 102 14.48 -38.87 -10.67
CA ALA A 102 14.40 -39.69 -9.45
C ALA A 102 14.45 -38.86 -8.17
N ALA A 103 15.33 -37.86 -8.13
CA ALA A 103 15.48 -36.95 -6.99
C ALA A 103 15.97 -35.58 -7.46
N VAL A 104 15.67 -34.55 -6.65
CA VAL A 104 16.18 -33.19 -6.85
C VAL A 104 17.01 -32.81 -5.65
N GLU A 105 18.27 -32.47 -5.86
CA GLU A 105 19.23 -32.10 -4.83
C GLU A 105 19.86 -30.73 -5.10
N VAL A 106 20.19 -30.03 -4.01
CA VAL A 106 20.90 -28.78 -4.05
C VAL A 106 22.15 -28.92 -3.20
N VAL A 107 23.31 -28.60 -3.75
CA VAL A 107 24.60 -28.78 -3.05
C VAL A 107 25.48 -27.54 -3.21
N GLY A 108 26.28 -27.25 -2.19
CA GLY A 108 27.20 -26.10 -2.19
C GLY A 108 26.64 -24.83 -1.59
N ASN A 109 25.35 -24.79 -1.24
CA ASN A 109 24.71 -23.74 -0.49
C ASN A 109 25.11 -23.78 1.00
N ARG A 110 25.64 -22.71 1.52
CA ARG A 110 26.06 -22.55 2.92
C ARG A 110 25.34 -21.41 3.63
N LYS A 111 24.77 -20.47 2.87
CA LYS A 111 24.16 -19.24 3.38
C LYS A 111 22.64 -19.24 3.28
N ILE A 112 22.08 -20.09 2.43
CA ILE A 112 20.64 -20.23 2.22
C ILE A 112 20.28 -21.71 2.43
N ASN A 113 19.15 -21.94 3.09
CA ASN A 113 18.70 -23.29 3.43
C ASN A 113 18.19 -24.04 2.19
N ASP A 114 18.38 -25.35 2.18
CA ASP A 114 17.89 -26.25 1.11
C ASP A 114 16.41 -26.12 0.86
N SER A 115 15.60 -25.99 1.92
CA SER A 115 14.14 -25.87 1.81
C SER A 115 13.70 -24.61 1.06
N GLU A 116 14.40 -23.48 1.26
CA GLU A 116 14.13 -22.24 0.53
C GLU A 116 14.46 -22.38 -0.96
N LEU A 117 15.58 -23.05 -1.27
CA LEU A 117 16.03 -23.25 -2.65
C LEU A 117 15.17 -24.28 -3.39
N ARG A 118 14.79 -25.37 -2.73
CA ARG A 118 13.90 -26.39 -3.33
C ARG A 118 12.51 -25.82 -3.68
N ALA A 119 11.99 -24.88 -2.89
CA ALA A 119 10.73 -24.22 -3.19
C ALA A 119 10.76 -23.37 -4.49
N LEU A 120 11.94 -23.02 -4.99
CA LEU A 120 12.12 -22.24 -6.23
C LEU A 120 12.23 -23.14 -7.47
N ILE A 121 12.45 -24.45 -7.29
CA ILE A 121 12.69 -25.38 -8.39
C ILE A 121 11.35 -25.94 -8.86
N PRO A 122 10.96 -25.69 -10.14
CA PRO A 122 9.68 -26.15 -10.67
C PRO A 122 9.67 -27.66 -11.01
N VAL A 123 10.80 -28.34 -10.90
CA VAL A 123 10.93 -29.78 -11.15
C VAL A 123 10.68 -30.59 -9.89
N LEU A 124 9.76 -31.55 -9.96
CA LEU A 124 9.42 -32.44 -8.85
C LEU A 124 10.01 -33.85 -9.06
N PRO A 125 10.44 -34.54 -7.99
CA PRO A 125 10.75 -35.95 -8.05
C PRO A 125 9.57 -36.78 -8.59
N GLY A 126 9.84 -37.73 -9.51
CA GLY A 126 8.82 -38.52 -10.21
C GLY A 126 8.23 -37.82 -11.45
N GLY A 127 8.53 -36.55 -11.70
CA GLY A 127 8.12 -35.85 -12.91
C GLY A 127 9.04 -36.11 -14.11
N PRO A 128 8.58 -35.77 -15.33
CA PRO A 128 9.39 -35.97 -16.55
C PRO A 128 10.62 -35.06 -16.56
N ARG A 129 11.71 -35.53 -17.15
CA ARG A 129 12.89 -34.73 -17.42
C ARG A 129 12.56 -33.68 -18.49
N ASP A 130 12.45 -32.44 -18.06
CA ASP A 130 12.23 -31.28 -18.92
C ASP A 130 13.39 -30.29 -18.75
N ASP A 131 14.23 -30.19 -19.77
CA ASP A 131 15.43 -29.34 -19.75
C ASP A 131 15.06 -27.84 -19.64
N PHE A 132 13.89 -27.42 -20.09
CA PHE A 132 13.43 -26.06 -19.92
C PHE A 132 13.10 -25.77 -18.44
N LEU A 133 12.36 -26.66 -17.75
CA LEU A 133 12.08 -26.55 -16.34
C LEU A 133 13.33 -26.61 -15.47
N ILE A 134 14.27 -27.52 -15.84
CA ILE A 134 15.59 -27.63 -15.19
C ILE A 134 16.36 -26.30 -15.31
N GLY A 135 16.43 -25.73 -16.52
CA GLY A 135 17.07 -24.45 -16.77
C GLY A 135 16.36 -23.27 -16.06
N THR A 136 15.04 -23.36 -15.92
CA THR A 136 14.26 -22.36 -15.16
C THR A 136 14.58 -22.44 -13.68
N GLY A 137 14.68 -23.62 -13.09
CA GLY A 137 15.10 -23.82 -11.70
C GLY A 137 16.50 -23.26 -11.44
N LYS A 138 17.46 -23.51 -12.35
CA LYS A 138 18.80 -22.91 -12.28
C LYS A 138 18.73 -21.38 -12.18
N ARG A 139 18.03 -20.73 -13.11
CA ARG A 139 17.87 -19.27 -13.13
C ARG A 139 17.20 -18.76 -11.87
N ALA A 140 16.15 -19.42 -11.42
CA ALA A 140 15.43 -19.03 -10.21
C ALA A 140 16.33 -19.05 -8.96
N ILE A 141 17.21 -20.04 -8.83
CA ILE A 141 18.20 -20.11 -7.76
C ILE A 141 19.22 -18.97 -7.90
N GLU A 142 19.81 -18.75 -9.09
CA GLU A 142 20.77 -17.68 -9.33
C GLU A 142 20.18 -16.30 -9.01
N ASP A 143 18.96 -16.02 -9.45
CA ASP A 143 18.27 -14.76 -9.20
C ASP A 143 17.93 -14.59 -7.72
N TYR A 144 17.58 -15.68 -7.03
CA TYR A 144 17.34 -15.61 -5.59
C TYR A 144 18.61 -15.23 -4.82
N TYR A 145 19.76 -15.83 -5.15
CA TYR A 145 21.04 -15.47 -4.56
C TYR A 145 21.44 -14.03 -4.86
N LYS A 146 21.24 -13.56 -6.10
CA LYS A 146 21.49 -12.18 -6.48
C LYS A 146 20.67 -11.20 -5.65
N ARG A 147 19.37 -11.48 -5.44
CA ARG A 147 18.50 -10.67 -4.55
C ARG A 147 18.98 -10.65 -3.09
N LYS A 148 19.68 -11.68 -2.64
CA LYS A 148 20.30 -11.74 -1.29
C LYS A 148 21.70 -11.10 -1.24
N GLY A 149 22.17 -10.47 -2.33
CA GLY A 149 23.45 -9.76 -2.41
C GLY A 149 24.64 -10.61 -2.84
N TYR A 150 24.42 -11.86 -3.26
CA TYR A 150 25.45 -12.75 -3.80
C TYR A 150 25.46 -12.66 -5.32
N PHE A 151 25.91 -11.53 -5.84
CA PHE A 151 25.83 -11.19 -7.27
C PHE A 151 26.58 -12.17 -8.19
N LEU A 152 27.66 -12.79 -7.71
CA LEU A 152 28.51 -13.70 -8.45
C LEU A 152 28.16 -15.18 -8.27
N THR A 153 26.99 -15.49 -7.76
CA THR A 153 26.54 -16.89 -7.64
C THR A 153 26.38 -17.51 -9.01
N SER A 154 26.94 -18.69 -9.17
CA SER A 154 26.74 -19.54 -10.33
C SER A 154 26.15 -20.89 -9.91
N VAL A 155 25.23 -21.38 -10.71
CA VAL A 155 24.62 -22.69 -10.53
C VAL A 155 24.94 -23.56 -11.73
N GLU A 156 25.51 -24.73 -11.50
CA GLU A 156 25.81 -25.74 -12.52
C GLU A 156 24.91 -26.95 -12.29
N ILE A 157 24.44 -27.56 -13.36
CA ILE A 157 23.68 -28.81 -13.32
C ILE A 157 24.70 -29.95 -13.49
N ASP A 158 24.66 -30.92 -12.57
CA ASP A 158 25.49 -32.11 -12.70
C ASP A 158 24.93 -33.05 -13.78
N ALA A 159 25.50 -32.94 -15.00
CA ALA A 159 25.04 -33.71 -16.14
C ALA A 159 25.27 -35.23 -15.96
N SER A 160 26.35 -35.64 -15.30
CA SER A 160 26.64 -37.04 -15.07
C SER A 160 25.60 -37.70 -14.15
N SER A 161 25.28 -37.10 -13.04
CA SER A 161 24.23 -37.61 -12.14
C SER A 161 22.85 -37.61 -12.80
N LEU A 162 22.58 -36.63 -13.65
CA LEU A 162 21.32 -36.53 -14.37
C LEU A 162 21.18 -37.59 -15.46
N ASP A 163 22.27 -37.92 -16.16
CA ASP A 163 22.27 -38.89 -17.26
C ASP A 163 22.38 -40.35 -16.77
N ASP A 164 23.20 -40.61 -15.72
CA ASP A 164 23.48 -41.97 -15.23
C ASP A 164 22.42 -42.46 -14.23
N SER A 165 21.87 -41.58 -13.39
CA SER A 165 20.97 -41.96 -12.28
C SER A 165 19.65 -41.22 -12.25
N ASN A 166 19.38 -40.31 -13.21
CA ASN A 166 18.22 -39.44 -13.25
C ASN A 166 18.08 -38.54 -11.98
N VAL A 167 19.17 -38.29 -11.27
CA VAL A 167 19.20 -37.39 -10.11
C VAL A 167 19.61 -36.00 -10.57
N LEU A 168 18.70 -35.01 -10.39
CA LEU A 168 18.96 -33.63 -10.73
C LEU A 168 19.69 -32.95 -9.59
N ILE A 169 20.95 -32.63 -9.76
CA ILE A 169 21.76 -31.93 -8.76
C ILE A 169 22.12 -30.53 -9.25
N TYR A 170 21.70 -29.52 -8.51
CA TYR A 170 22.11 -28.11 -8.69
C TYR A 170 23.35 -27.86 -7.83
N ARG A 171 24.51 -27.68 -8.43
CA ARG A 171 25.76 -27.31 -7.75
C ARG A 171 25.90 -25.81 -7.67
N ILE A 172 25.87 -25.26 -6.48
CA ILE A 172 25.91 -23.84 -6.22
C ILE A 172 27.32 -23.42 -5.80
N ARG A 173 27.82 -22.35 -6.43
CA ARG A 173 28.99 -21.60 -5.98
C ARG A 173 28.51 -20.23 -5.58
N GLU A 174 28.34 -20.01 -4.27
CA GLU A 174 27.68 -18.79 -3.73
C GLU A 174 28.43 -17.49 -4.03
N GLY A 175 29.77 -17.54 -4.10
CA GLY A 175 30.57 -16.32 -4.23
C GLY A 175 30.55 -15.41 -2.97
N PRO A 176 31.30 -14.32 -2.98
CA PRO A 176 31.28 -13.34 -1.92
C PRO A 176 30.07 -12.40 -2.07
N ARG A 177 29.63 -11.80 -0.95
CA ARG A 177 28.69 -10.68 -0.97
C ARG A 177 29.38 -9.46 -1.53
N VAL A 178 28.79 -8.85 -2.56
CA VAL A 178 29.37 -7.67 -3.23
C VAL A 178 28.71 -6.40 -2.68
N LYS A 179 29.53 -5.42 -2.30
CA LYS A 179 29.09 -4.12 -1.77
C LYS A 179 29.44 -2.99 -2.72
N VAL A 180 28.51 -2.11 -2.98
CA VAL A 180 28.74 -0.91 -3.77
C VAL A 180 29.51 0.11 -2.94
N LYS A 181 30.71 0.45 -3.39
CA LYS A 181 31.58 1.46 -2.74
C LYS A 181 31.50 2.82 -3.42
N ILE A 182 31.41 2.82 -4.73
CA ILE A 182 31.44 4.04 -5.55
C ILE A 182 30.33 3.96 -6.58
N VAL A 183 29.66 5.10 -6.79
CA VAL A 183 28.72 5.29 -7.90
C VAL A 183 29.14 6.55 -8.65
N GLU A 184 29.36 6.43 -9.94
CA GLU A 184 29.76 7.52 -10.83
C GLU A 184 28.81 7.65 -12.01
N PHE A 185 28.82 8.84 -12.62
CA PHE A 185 28.03 9.16 -13.80
C PHE A 185 28.97 9.73 -14.86
N GLU A 186 29.18 8.99 -15.94
CA GLU A 186 29.99 9.39 -17.09
C GLU A 186 29.07 9.95 -18.19
N GLY A 187 29.43 11.10 -18.81
CA GLY A 187 28.65 11.73 -19.87
C GLY A 187 27.46 12.58 -19.40
N ALA A 188 27.29 12.77 -18.10
CA ALA A 188 26.29 13.68 -17.54
C ALA A 188 26.86 15.11 -17.49
N GLU A 189 26.60 15.92 -18.52
CA GLU A 189 27.11 17.28 -18.66
C GLU A 189 26.10 18.33 -18.15
N SER A 190 24.82 18.12 -18.43
CA SER A 190 23.75 19.08 -18.13
C SER A 190 23.22 18.97 -16.71
N ILE A 191 23.37 17.83 -16.05
CA ILE A 191 22.80 17.55 -14.74
C ILE A 191 23.88 17.12 -13.75
N ARG A 192 23.91 17.81 -12.60
CA ARG A 192 24.93 17.54 -11.55
C ARG A 192 24.79 16.11 -11.00
N PRO A 193 25.89 15.37 -10.79
CA PRO A 193 25.88 14.02 -10.23
C PRO A 193 25.11 13.87 -8.91
N LYS A 194 25.15 14.88 -8.04
CA LYS A 194 24.36 14.90 -6.78
C LYS A 194 22.85 14.85 -7.01
N ARG A 195 22.36 15.36 -8.15
CA ARG A 195 20.94 15.29 -8.51
C ARG A 195 20.59 13.90 -9.03
N LEU A 196 21.40 13.35 -9.93
CA LEU A 196 21.25 12.01 -10.47
C LEU A 196 21.30 10.96 -9.36
N MET A 197 22.18 11.15 -8.38
CA MET A 197 22.27 10.29 -7.21
C MET A 197 20.95 10.20 -6.42
N LYS A 198 20.07 11.20 -6.47
CA LYS A 198 18.76 11.14 -5.80
C LYS A 198 17.75 10.27 -6.52
N GLU A 199 17.90 10.15 -7.83
CA GLU A 199 16.94 9.45 -8.70
C GLU A 199 17.19 7.94 -8.77
N ILE A 200 18.33 7.44 -8.31
CA ILE A 200 18.67 6.02 -8.28
C ILE A 200 18.48 5.43 -6.89
N LYS A 201 18.22 4.13 -6.83
CA LYS A 201 18.13 3.35 -5.58
C LYS A 201 19.49 2.85 -5.11
N THR A 202 20.36 2.47 -6.03
CA THR A 202 21.73 2.00 -5.73
C THR A 202 22.56 3.11 -5.13
N LYS A 203 23.03 2.91 -3.91
CA LYS A 203 23.84 3.90 -3.17
C LYS A 203 25.11 3.24 -2.61
N PRO A 204 26.21 4.00 -2.45
CA PRO A 204 27.39 3.50 -1.79
C PRO A 204 27.12 3.07 -0.33
N GLU A 205 27.90 2.09 0.16
CA GLU A 205 27.91 1.69 1.56
C GLU A 205 28.27 2.86 2.47
N ILE A 206 27.56 2.99 3.59
CA ILE A 206 27.92 3.89 4.70
C ILE A 206 27.93 3.04 5.96
N PHE A 207 29.08 3.03 6.65
CA PHE A 207 29.26 2.24 7.87
C PHE A 207 28.10 2.43 8.85
N MET A 208 27.48 1.33 9.30
CA MET A 208 26.31 1.23 10.17
C MET A 208 25.00 1.84 9.64
N LEU A 209 25.01 2.72 8.64
CA LEU A 209 23.82 3.42 8.15
C LEU A 209 23.25 2.83 6.86
N ARG A 210 24.10 2.26 6.00
CA ARG A 210 23.68 1.71 4.71
C ARG A 210 24.56 0.54 4.27
N LYS A 211 23.94 -0.60 3.99
CA LYS A 211 24.67 -1.83 3.63
C LYS A 211 25.33 -1.79 2.26
N GLY A 212 24.85 -0.97 1.32
CA GLY A 212 25.40 -0.82 -0.03
C GLY A 212 25.38 -2.14 -0.83
N GLU A 213 24.35 -2.96 -0.71
CA GLU A 213 24.26 -4.26 -1.39
C GLU A 213 24.09 -4.05 -2.90
N LEU A 214 24.81 -4.83 -3.71
CA LEU A 214 24.70 -4.83 -5.18
C LEU A 214 23.51 -5.70 -5.59
N SER A 215 22.55 -5.12 -6.30
CA SER A 215 21.40 -5.82 -6.88
C SER A 215 21.29 -5.49 -8.36
N ASP A 216 21.21 -6.51 -9.20
CA ASP A 216 21.03 -6.32 -10.64
C ASP A 216 19.67 -5.74 -10.99
N GLU A 217 18.63 -6.16 -10.25
CA GLU A 217 17.27 -5.63 -10.37
C GLU A 217 17.22 -4.12 -10.05
N ALA A 218 17.87 -3.70 -8.94
CA ALA A 218 17.97 -2.29 -8.60
C ALA A 218 18.73 -1.48 -9.67
N LEU A 219 19.78 -2.04 -10.26
CA LEU A 219 20.52 -1.37 -11.33
C LEU A 219 19.70 -1.24 -12.62
N ILE A 220 18.85 -2.23 -12.95
CA ILE A 220 17.91 -2.12 -14.10
C ILE A 220 16.91 -1.01 -13.85
N GLU A 221 16.33 -0.95 -12.64
CA GLU A 221 15.41 0.11 -12.27
C GLU A 221 16.09 1.48 -12.24
N ASP A 222 17.34 1.57 -11.80
CA ASP A 222 18.10 2.80 -11.78
C ASP A 222 18.36 3.35 -13.20
N VAL A 223 18.71 2.46 -14.14
CA VAL A 223 18.85 2.83 -15.55
C VAL A 223 17.52 3.36 -16.09
N ALA A 224 16.40 2.68 -15.84
CA ALA A 224 15.09 3.13 -16.25
C ALA A 224 14.67 4.44 -15.58
N SER A 225 15.02 4.63 -14.31
CA SER A 225 14.74 5.85 -13.54
C SER A 225 15.53 7.05 -14.08
N LEU A 226 16.81 6.85 -14.41
CA LEU A 226 17.64 7.88 -15.03
C LEU A 226 17.14 8.23 -16.43
N ASP A 227 16.79 7.24 -17.27
CA ASP A 227 16.20 7.46 -18.60
C ASP A 227 14.92 8.29 -18.47
N LYS A 228 14.00 7.90 -17.61
CA LYS A 228 12.77 8.64 -17.33
C LYS A 228 13.05 10.04 -16.80
N PHE A 229 14.03 10.20 -15.91
CA PHE A 229 14.41 11.48 -15.34
C PHE A 229 14.93 12.46 -16.40
N TYR A 230 15.76 12.00 -17.33
CA TYR A 230 16.23 12.82 -18.44
C TYR A 230 15.11 13.16 -19.43
N LYS A 231 14.27 12.18 -19.80
CA LYS A 231 13.10 12.41 -20.67
C LYS A 231 12.12 13.40 -20.06
N SER A 232 11.91 13.35 -18.73
CA SER A 232 11.10 14.34 -18.02
C SER A 232 11.69 15.77 -18.05
N ARG A 233 12.90 15.94 -18.55
CA ARG A 233 13.59 17.23 -18.76
C ARG A 233 13.86 17.55 -20.21
N GLY A 234 13.18 16.85 -21.11
CA GLY A 234 13.24 17.11 -22.53
C GLY A 234 14.38 16.43 -23.30
N TYR A 235 15.18 15.60 -22.67
CA TYR A 235 16.23 14.84 -23.33
C TYR A 235 15.66 13.54 -23.90
N LEU A 236 14.90 13.64 -24.98
CA LEU A 236 14.13 12.51 -25.54
C LEU A 236 14.98 11.42 -26.17
N ASP A 237 16.18 11.76 -26.63
CA ASP A 237 17.13 10.84 -27.25
C ASP A 237 18.17 10.30 -26.26
N VAL A 238 17.95 10.49 -24.95
CA VAL A 238 18.86 9.99 -23.91
C VAL A 238 19.03 8.48 -24.01
N ARG A 239 20.25 8.05 -23.79
CA ARG A 239 20.59 6.65 -23.62
C ARG A 239 21.35 6.48 -22.33
N VAL A 240 20.89 5.58 -21.49
CA VAL A 240 21.52 5.27 -20.20
C VAL A 240 21.88 3.80 -20.19
N ASP A 241 23.13 3.50 -19.87
CA ASP A 241 23.63 2.15 -19.68
C ASP A 241 24.45 2.10 -18.39
N ARG A 242 24.93 0.94 -18.00
CA ARG A 242 25.72 0.74 -16.79
C ARG A 242 26.94 -0.12 -17.03
N ARG A 243 28.02 0.14 -16.26
CA ARG A 243 29.20 -0.71 -16.15
C ARG A 243 29.43 -1.01 -14.67
N ILE A 244 29.77 -2.26 -14.38
CA ILE A 244 30.08 -2.74 -13.04
C ILE A 244 31.54 -3.11 -13.02
N ASP A 245 32.35 -2.37 -12.28
CA ASP A 245 33.78 -2.64 -12.11
C ASP A 245 33.99 -3.29 -10.73
N LEU A 246 34.42 -4.56 -10.69
CA LEU A 246 34.63 -5.32 -9.46
C LEU A 246 36.09 -5.17 -8.98
N SER A 247 36.26 -5.08 -7.66
CA SER A 247 37.60 -5.15 -7.04
C SER A 247 38.27 -6.52 -7.27
N PRO A 248 39.59 -6.63 -7.15
CA PRO A 248 40.29 -7.92 -7.34
C PRO A 248 39.82 -9.07 -6.45
N GLY A 249 39.21 -8.74 -5.29
CA GLY A 249 38.63 -9.72 -4.37
C GLY A 249 37.14 -9.98 -4.58
N ASN A 250 36.52 -9.39 -5.60
CA ASN A 250 35.10 -9.51 -5.90
C ASN A 250 34.14 -9.18 -4.73
N ARG A 251 34.56 -8.37 -3.78
CA ARG A 251 33.77 -7.97 -2.60
C ARG A 251 33.22 -6.56 -2.69
N GLU A 252 33.82 -5.74 -3.55
CA GLU A 252 33.46 -4.34 -3.73
C GLU A 252 33.19 -4.06 -5.20
N ALA A 253 32.20 -3.23 -5.47
CA ALA A 253 31.83 -2.80 -6.81
C ALA A 253 31.87 -1.27 -6.91
N LYS A 254 32.37 -0.79 -8.05
CA LYS A 254 32.18 0.56 -8.55
C LYS A 254 31.14 0.49 -9.66
N ILE A 255 30.05 1.23 -9.52
CA ILE A 255 29.00 1.33 -10.52
C ILE A 255 29.21 2.60 -11.32
N VAL A 256 29.25 2.49 -12.62
CA VAL A 256 29.36 3.63 -13.54
C VAL A 256 28.14 3.63 -14.44
N PHE A 257 27.32 4.67 -14.33
CA PHE A 257 26.23 4.93 -15.25
C PHE A 257 26.76 5.72 -16.45
N LEU A 258 26.62 5.15 -17.64
CA LEU A 258 27.05 5.72 -18.92
C LEU A 258 25.87 6.45 -19.52
N ILE A 259 25.94 7.78 -19.64
CA ILE A 259 24.83 8.62 -20.06
C ILE A 259 25.22 9.34 -21.36
N GLN A 260 24.40 9.18 -22.38
CA GLN A 260 24.42 9.99 -23.59
C GLN A 260 23.18 10.85 -23.59
N GLU A 261 23.31 12.11 -23.15
CA GLU A 261 22.16 12.99 -22.88
C GLU A 261 21.34 13.29 -24.14
N GLY A 262 22.00 13.43 -25.29
CA GLY A 262 21.35 13.88 -26.51
C GLY A 262 21.02 15.38 -26.46
N ARG A 263 20.03 15.81 -27.23
CA ARG A 263 19.57 17.20 -27.26
C ARG A 263 18.37 17.40 -26.36
N GLN A 264 18.24 18.61 -25.80
CA GLN A 264 17.06 19.01 -25.06
C GLN A 264 16.00 19.54 -26.03
N TYR A 265 14.88 18.85 -26.12
CA TYR A 265 13.75 19.21 -26.98
C TYR A 265 12.84 20.25 -26.32
N ARG A 266 12.29 21.14 -27.16
CA ARG A 266 11.28 22.11 -26.77
C ARG A 266 9.98 21.89 -27.56
N LEU A 267 8.85 22.26 -26.94
CA LEU A 267 7.57 22.22 -27.62
C LEU A 267 7.52 23.28 -28.70
N GLY A 268 7.24 22.84 -29.92
CA GLY A 268 6.97 23.69 -31.09
C GLY A 268 5.51 24.07 -31.17
N ARG A 269 4.91 23.78 -32.33
CA ARG A 269 3.51 24.10 -32.63
C ARG A 269 2.59 22.97 -32.14
N VAL A 270 1.43 23.37 -31.65
CA VAL A 270 0.34 22.44 -31.33
C VAL A 270 -0.73 22.59 -32.41
N ARG A 271 -1.22 21.47 -32.93
CA ARG A 271 -2.34 21.40 -33.85
C ARG A 271 -3.37 20.43 -33.27
N ALA A 272 -4.63 20.83 -33.31
CA ALA A 272 -5.71 19.95 -32.89
C ALA A 272 -6.67 19.70 -34.05
N ARG A 273 -7.11 18.46 -34.20
CA ARG A 273 -8.01 18.05 -35.28
C ARG A 273 -8.87 16.86 -34.90
N ARG A 274 -9.96 16.67 -35.64
CA ARG A 274 -10.80 15.47 -35.44
C ARG A 274 -10.05 14.21 -35.88
N LEU A 275 -10.28 13.13 -35.12
CA LEU A 275 -9.64 11.84 -35.36
C LEU A 275 -10.20 11.16 -36.63
N GLU A 276 -11.50 11.35 -36.93
CA GLU A 276 -12.22 10.67 -38.02
C GLU A 276 -11.81 11.14 -39.41
N ASP A 277 -11.75 12.44 -39.62
CA ASP A 277 -11.57 13.06 -40.96
C ASP A 277 -10.42 14.08 -41.01
N GLY A 278 -9.74 14.31 -39.88
CA GLY A 278 -8.68 15.32 -39.80
C GLY A 278 -9.17 16.78 -39.90
N GLY A 279 -10.49 17.01 -39.85
CA GLY A 279 -11.08 18.34 -39.88
C GLY A 279 -10.92 19.12 -38.58
N ALA A 280 -11.35 20.39 -38.58
CA ALA A 280 -11.34 21.22 -37.39
C ALA A 280 -12.28 20.64 -36.31
N LEU A 281 -11.88 20.77 -35.02
CA LEU A 281 -12.72 20.41 -33.88
C LEU A 281 -13.98 21.30 -33.86
N LYS A 282 -15.07 20.76 -33.32
CA LYS A 282 -16.36 21.46 -33.23
C LYS A 282 -16.56 22.14 -31.87
N VAL A 283 -16.02 21.56 -30.81
CA VAL A 283 -16.23 22.00 -29.41
C VAL A 283 -15.23 23.05 -29.01
N PHE A 284 -13.96 22.78 -29.22
CA PHE A 284 -12.87 23.69 -28.87
C PHE A 284 -12.04 24.06 -30.10
N SER A 285 -11.66 25.33 -30.22
CA SER A 285 -10.63 25.74 -31.16
C SER A 285 -9.26 25.26 -30.70
N THR A 286 -8.30 25.16 -31.63
CA THR A 286 -6.90 24.84 -31.30
C THR A 286 -6.35 25.77 -30.21
N ALA A 287 -6.64 27.08 -30.29
CA ALA A 287 -6.17 28.06 -29.31
C ALA A 287 -6.77 27.83 -27.89
N GLN A 288 -8.02 27.41 -27.82
CA GLN A 288 -8.64 27.03 -26.50
C GLN A 288 -8.00 25.79 -25.93
N LEU A 289 -7.71 24.77 -26.76
CA LEU A 289 -6.99 23.59 -26.29
C LEU A 289 -5.56 23.90 -25.85
N GLU A 290 -4.82 24.73 -26.61
CA GLU A 290 -3.50 25.21 -26.23
C GLU A 290 -3.53 25.91 -24.85
N ALA A 291 -4.60 26.65 -24.57
CA ALA A 291 -4.77 27.31 -23.26
C ALA A 291 -4.92 26.31 -22.11
N LEU A 292 -5.52 25.14 -22.35
CA LEU A 292 -5.69 24.06 -21.36
C LEU A 292 -4.40 23.28 -21.11
N LEU A 293 -3.45 23.29 -22.09
CA LEU A 293 -2.21 22.53 -21.93
C LEU A 293 -1.36 23.12 -20.79
N GLU A 294 -0.80 22.26 -19.94
CA GLU A 294 0.16 22.66 -18.90
C GLU A 294 1.53 23.02 -19.50
N ILE A 295 1.86 22.48 -20.69
CA ILE A 295 3.08 22.77 -21.44
C ILE A 295 2.79 23.77 -22.55
N LYS A 296 3.58 24.84 -22.66
CA LYS A 296 3.42 25.92 -23.65
C LYS A 296 4.48 25.83 -24.74
N SER A 297 4.16 26.38 -25.93
CA SER A 297 5.13 26.51 -27.02
C SER A 297 6.39 27.24 -26.56
N GLY A 298 7.55 26.66 -26.83
CA GLY A 298 8.87 27.15 -26.39
C GLY A 298 9.34 26.55 -25.07
N ASP A 299 8.49 25.95 -24.28
CA ASP A 299 8.88 25.25 -23.04
C ASP A 299 9.69 23.99 -23.33
N VAL A 300 10.48 23.56 -22.37
CA VAL A 300 11.15 22.27 -22.44
C VAL A 300 10.11 21.16 -22.49
N PHE A 301 10.20 20.29 -23.49
CA PHE A 301 9.25 19.18 -23.65
C PHE A 301 9.37 18.20 -22.48
N GLN A 302 8.26 17.94 -21.82
CA GLN A 302 8.16 17.02 -20.70
C GLN A 302 6.95 16.11 -20.90
N GLU A 303 7.19 14.81 -20.98
CA GLU A 303 6.15 13.80 -21.21
C GLU A 303 5.08 13.83 -20.10
N GLU A 304 5.50 14.03 -18.84
CA GLU A 304 4.59 14.15 -17.70
C GLU A 304 3.64 15.35 -17.82
N LEU A 305 4.14 16.49 -18.30
CA LEU A 305 3.30 17.67 -18.54
C LEU A 305 2.38 17.47 -19.76
N LEU A 306 2.81 16.69 -20.74
CA LEU A 306 1.95 16.31 -21.86
C LEU A 306 0.80 15.41 -21.40
N ASP A 307 1.08 14.39 -20.58
CA ASP A 307 0.05 13.51 -20.01
C ASP A 307 -0.97 14.30 -19.18
N LYS A 308 -0.51 15.22 -18.34
CA LYS A 308 -1.38 16.13 -17.58
C LYS A 308 -2.21 17.02 -18.50
N SER A 309 -1.60 17.51 -19.58
CA SER A 309 -2.28 18.32 -20.58
C SER A 309 -3.39 17.55 -21.29
N VAL A 310 -3.13 16.29 -21.67
CA VAL A 310 -4.14 15.42 -22.28
C VAL A 310 -5.28 15.14 -21.29
N GLU A 311 -4.96 14.96 -20.00
CA GLU A 311 -5.97 14.79 -18.97
C GLU A 311 -6.82 16.05 -18.79
N ALA A 312 -6.22 17.24 -18.78
CA ALA A 312 -6.95 18.51 -18.71
C ALA A 312 -7.89 18.71 -19.92
N VAL A 313 -7.45 18.31 -21.11
CA VAL A 313 -8.31 18.32 -22.32
C VAL A 313 -9.49 17.34 -22.13
N ARG A 314 -9.23 16.12 -21.63
CA ARG A 314 -10.27 15.13 -21.35
C ARG A 314 -11.28 15.62 -20.32
N GLU A 315 -10.80 16.23 -19.25
CA GLU A 315 -11.65 16.82 -18.21
C GLU A 315 -12.55 17.93 -18.79
N ALA A 316 -11.99 18.81 -19.63
CA ALA A 316 -12.75 19.89 -20.25
C ALA A 316 -13.91 19.38 -21.11
N TYR A 317 -13.67 18.37 -21.96
CA TYR A 317 -14.73 17.71 -22.73
C TYR A 317 -15.71 16.95 -21.80
N GLY A 318 -15.16 16.24 -20.80
CA GLY A 318 -15.95 15.45 -19.87
C GLY A 318 -16.92 16.29 -19.02
N ILE A 319 -16.53 17.49 -18.60
CA ILE A 319 -17.40 18.45 -17.89
C ILE A 319 -18.61 18.85 -18.74
N MET A 320 -18.43 18.94 -20.05
CA MET A 320 -19.47 19.33 -21.00
C MET A 320 -20.34 18.14 -21.47
N GLY A 321 -20.08 16.93 -20.98
CA GLY A 321 -20.88 15.73 -21.30
C GLY A 321 -20.41 14.92 -22.50
N TYR A 322 -19.23 15.20 -23.05
CA TYR A 322 -18.67 14.44 -24.16
C TYR A 322 -18.00 13.15 -23.66
N LEU A 323 -18.79 12.10 -23.51
CA LEU A 323 -18.36 10.84 -22.86
C LEU A 323 -17.39 10.00 -23.68
N GLU A 324 -17.39 10.15 -25.01
CA GLU A 324 -16.49 9.39 -25.88
C GLU A 324 -15.01 9.66 -25.60
N VAL A 325 -14.66 10.88 -25.16
CA VAL A 325 -13.29 11.24 -24.77
C VAL A 325 -12.79 10.51 -23.51
N ARG A 326 -13.66 9.79 -22.79
CA ARG A 326 -13.29 8.94 -21.67
C ARG A 326 -12.38 7.79 -22.11
N ASP A 327 -12.61 7.25 -23.30
CA ASP A 327 -11.72 6.25 -23.88
C ASP A 327 -10.42 6.92 -24.32
N ARG A 328 -9.30 6.47 -23.75
CA ARG A 328 -7.96 6.96 -24.09
C ARG A 328 -7.62 6.83 -25.57
N ASN A 329 -8.21 5.88 -26.28
CA ASN A 329 -8.02 5.69 -27.70
C ASN A 329 -8.66 6.78 -28.55
N ASN A 330 -9.58 7.57 -27.99
CA ASN A 330 -10.27 8.65 -28.65
C ASN A 330 -9.54 10.00 -28.56
N ILE A 331 -8.47 10.08 -27.79
CA ILE A 331 -7.49 11.18 -27.83
C ILE A 331 -6.13 10.60 -28.18
N ARG A 332 -5.65 10.91 -29.38
CA ARG A 332 -4.33 10.47 -29.82
C ARG A 332 -3.39 11.67 -29.93
N VAL A 333 -2.24 11.57 -29.33
CA VAL A 333 -1.18 12.57 -29.46
C VAL A 333 -0.07 11.99 -30.33
N ARG A 334 0.28 12.70 -31.37
CA ARG A 334 1.44 12.38 -32.21
C ARG A 334 2.49 13.47 -32.04
N ASP A 335 3.68 13.05 -31.65
CA ASP A 335 4.86 13.88 -31.60
C ASP A 335 5.59 13.81 -32.94
N VAL A 336 5.83 14.97 -33.51
CA VAL A 336 6.64 15.11 -34.74
C VAL A 336 7.94 15.80 -34.37
N ARG A 337 9.03 15.01 -34.29
CA ARG A 337 10.34 15.51 -33.93
C ARG A 337 11.06 16.08 -35.12
N THR A 338 11.51 17.31 -35.05
CA THR A 338 12.33 17.95 -36.06
C THR A 338 13.77 17.98 -35.56
N SER A 339 14.61 17.11 -36.17
CA SER A 339 16.05 17.06 -35.93
C SER A 339 16.72 17.89 -36.99
N PRO A 340 17.11 19.05 -37.13
CA PRO A 340 18.22 19.62 -36.40
C PRO A 340 17.84 20.64 -35.31
N ASP A 341 16.61 21.07 -35.23
CA ASP A 341 16.19 22.19 -34.37
C ASP A 341 15.83 21.77 -32.92
N ALA A 342 15.82 20.46 -32.62
CA ALA A 342 15.40 19.88 -31.32
C ALA A 342 14.00 20.39 -30.87
N VAL A 343 13.05 20.41 -31.82
CA VAL A 343 11.67 20.84 -31.62
C VAL A 343 10.72 19.66 -31.77
N VAL A 344 9.70 19.60 -30.92
CA VAL A 344 8.60 18.62 -30.95
C VAL A 344 7.31 19.37 -31.30
N ASP A 345 6.77 19.16 -32.49
CA ASP A 345 5.42 19.60 -32.83
C ASP A 345 4.40 18.55 -32.41
N LEU A 346 3.29 18.95 -31.79
CA LEU A 346 2.22 18.05 -31.36
C LEU A 346 1.02 18.14 -32.30
N ILE A 347 0.47 16.96 -32.63
CA ILE A 347 -0.82 16.83 -33.29
C ILE A 347 -1.74 16.07 -32.34
N ILE A 348 -2.76 16.76 -31.82
CA ILE A 348 -3.77 16.18 -30.92
C ILE A 348 -5.00 15.83 -31.78
N GLU A 349 -5.28 14.55 -31.93
CA GLU A 349 -6.40 14.02 -32.67
C GLU A 349 -7.49 13.56 -31.69
N ILE A 350 -8.70 14.13 -31.79
CA ILE A 350 -9.77 13.90 -30.82
C ILE A 350 -11.03 13.39 -31.55
N ARG A 351 -11.60 12.31 -31.05
CA ARG A 351 -12.97 11.91 -31.37
C ARG A 351 -13.90 12.60 -30.39
N GLU A 352 -14.61 13.64 -30.86
CA GLU A 352 -15.43 14.47 -29.97
C GLU A 352 -16.74 13.77 -29.57
N GLY A 353 -17.38 13.04 -30.49
CA GLY A 353 -18.69 12.44 -30.29
C GLY A 353 -19.81 13.50 -30.13
N SER A 354 -20.82 13.14 -29.35
CA SER A 354 -21.96 14.01 -29.02
C SER A 354 -22.07 14.24 -27.51
N PRO A 355 -22.53 15.41 -27.07
CA PRO A 355 -22.73 15.67 -25.64
C PRO A 355 -23.92 14.84 -25.13
N SER A 356 -23.77 14.30 -23.93
CA SER A 356 -24.78 13.50 -23.26
C SER A 356 -25.29 14.19 -22.00
N LYS A 357 -26.55 13.95 -21.64
CA LYS A 357 -27.19 14.35 -20.38
C LYS A 357 -27.36 13.14 -19.49
N VAL A 358 -27.46 13.36 -18.19
CA VAL A 358 -27.75 12.32 -17.21
C VAL A 358 -29.23 11.90 -17.38
N GLY A 359 -29.47 10.65 -17.62
CA GLY A 359 -30.78 10.02 -17.59
C GLY A 359 -31.16 9.64 -16.18
N THR A 360 -31.51 8.37 -15.96
CA THR A 360 -31.82 7.84 -14.62
C THR A 360 -30.57 7.44 -13.86
N VAL A 361 -30.63 7.54 -12.53
CA VAL A 361 -29.62 7.01 -11.62
C VAL A 361 -30.20 5.81 -10.91
N GLN A 362 -29.75 4.63 -11.29
CA GLN A 362 -30.18 3.35 -10.72
C GLN A 362 -29.12 2.83 -9.75
N ILE A 363 -29.56 2.32 -8.60
CA ILE A 363 -28.67 1.76 -7.56
C ILE A 363 -29.10 0.33 -7.33
N ASN A 364 -28.15 -0.61 -7.47
CA ASN A 364 -28.39 -2.04 -7.32
C ASN A 364 -27.40 -2.66 -6.32
N GLY A 365 -27.88 -3.67 -5.58
CA GLY A 365 -27.07 -4.44 -4.63
C GLY A 365 -27.08 -3.91 -3.20
N ASN A 366 -27.88 -2.89 -2.91
CA ASN A 366 -28.06 -2.31 -1.57
C ASN A 366 -29.23 -2.98 -0.81
N PHE A 367 -29.00 -4.19 -0.34
CA PHE A 367 -30.03 -4.97 0.36
C PHE A 367 -30.24 -4.50 1.81
N LEU A 368 -29.19 -3.98 2.47
CA LEU A 368 -29.22 -3.50 3.84
C LEU A 368 -29.12 -1.98 3.89
N THR A 369 -28.29 -1.37 3.04
CA THR A 369 -28.02 0.06 3.05
C THR A 369 -29.15 0.80 2.35
N ARG A 370 -29.73 1.81 3.01
CA ARG A 370 -30.79 2.63 2.43
C ARG A 370 -30.29 3.35 1.17
N ASP A 371 -31.11 3.43 0.15
CA ASP A 371 -30.80 4.08 -1.14
C ASP A 371 -30.25 5.52 -0.95
N LYS A 372 -30.83 6.30 -0.04
CA LYS A 372 -30.41 7.67 0.23
C LYS A 372 -28.93 7.77 0.68
N VAL A 373 -28.38 6.76 1.35
CA VAL A 373 -26.99 6.76 1.85
C VAL A 373 -26.01 6.74 0.68
N ILE A 374 -26.37 6.07 -0.40
CA ILE A 374 -25.59 5.98 -1.64
C ILE A 374 -25.86 7.21 -2.50
N ARG A 375 -27.15 7.52 -2.69
CA ARG A 375 -27.62 8.58 -3.58
C ARG A 375 -27.06 9.96 -3.19
N ARG A 376 -26.95 10.28 -1.91
CA ARG A 376 -26.35 11.53 -1.43
C ARG A 376 -24.85 11.69 -1.77
N GLN A 377 -24.17 10.58 -2.11
CA GLN A 377 -22.78 10.60 -2.57
C GLN A 377 -22.67 10.78 -4.09
N VAL A 378 -23.78 10.60 -4.82
CA VAL A 378 -23.84 10.73 -6.28
C VAL A 378 -24.22 12.16 -6.64
N ARG A 379 -23.30 12.87 -7.25
CA ARG A 379 -23.45 14.30 -7.63
C ARG A 379 -24.03 14.50 -9.03
N LEU A 380 -24.29 13.41 -9.75
CA LEU A 380 -24.91 13.45 -11.07
C LEU A 380 -26.43 13.57 -10.92
N GLU A 381 -26.99 14.65 -11.47
CA GLU A 381 -28.41 14.95 -11.40
C GLU A 381 -29.08 14.71 -12.74
N PRO A 382 -30.22 13.99 -12.81
CA PRO A 382 -30.98 13.78 -14.04
C PRO A 382 -31.26 15.08 -14.82
N GLY A 383 -31.11 15.06 -16.14
CA GLY A 383 -31.33 16.21 -17.02
C GLY A 383 -30.15 17.18 -17.14
N ARG A 384 -29.15 17.10 -16.28
CA ARG A 384 -27.91 17.90 -16.38
C ARG A 384 -26.93 17.30 -17.36
N PRO A 385 -25.96 18.08 -17.90
CA PRO A 385 -24.85 17.52 -18.66
C PRO A 385 -24.14 16.41 -17.90
N TYR A 386 -23.78 15.32 -18.60
CA TYR A 386 -23.13 14.17 -17.96
C TYR A 386 -21.67 14.51 -17.62
N ASN A 387 -21.46 15.19 -16.50
CA ASN A 387 -20.17 15.65 -16.05
C ASN A 387 -19.29 14.49 -15.57
N LEU A 388 -18.25 14.14 -16.34
CA LEU A 388 -17.34 13.04 -16.04
C LEU A 388 -16.55 13.24 -14.73
N LEU A 389 -16.19 14.48 -14.41
CA LEU A 389 -15.50 14.80 -13.16
C LEU A 389 -16.40 14.50 -11.95
N GLU A 390 -17.69 14.88 -12.02
CA GLU A 390 -18.66 14.56 -10.96
C GLU A 390 -18.96 13.05 -10.90
N PHE A 391 -18.94 12.33 -12.02
CA PHE A 391 -19.02 10.87 -12.06
C PHE A 391 -17.88 10.22 -11.25
N GLU A 392 -16.65 10.63 -11.49
CA GLU A 392 -15.48 10.11 -10.78
C GLU A 392 -15.47 10.49 -9.30
N LYS A 393 -15.84 11.75 -8.99
CA LYS A 393 -15.98 12.20 -7.59
C LYS A 393 -17.04 11.40 -6.85
N SER A 394 -18.19 11.13 -7.49
CA SER A 394 -19.26 10.32 -6.94
C SER A 394 -18.82 8.89 -6.65
N GLN A 395 -18.14 8.24 -7.59
CA GLN A 395 -17.61 6.89 -7.40
C GLN A 395 -16.61 6.84 -6.24
N ARG A 396 -15.70 7.82 -6.16
CA ARG A 396 -14.76 7.94 -5.04
C ARG A 396 -15.48 8.20 -3.73
N ALA A 397 -16.51 9.04 -3.70
CA ALA A 397 -17.28 9.34 -2.50
C ALA A 397 -18.00 8.08 -1.96
N VAL A 398 -18.66 7.29 -2.82
CA VAL A 398 -19.28 6.02 -2.42
C VAL A 398 -18.24 5.03 -1.87
N ARG A 399 -17.08 4.88 -2.51
CA ARG A 399 -15.98 4.03 -2.02
C ARG A 399 -15.43 4.51 -0.66
N ARG A 400 -15.34 5.81 -0.45
CA ARG A 400 -14.85 6.42 0.81
C ARG A 400 -15.76 6.14 2.01
N THR A 401 -17.02 5.80 1.79
CA THR A 401 -17.94 5.39 2.88
C THR A 401 -17.45 4.13 3.59
N ARG A 402 -16.69 3.27 2.91
CA ARG A 402 -16.21 1.95 3.36
C ARG A 402 -17.34 0.98 3.75
N LEU A 403 -18.55 1.19 3.22
CA LEU A 403 -19.70 0.31 3.45
C LEU A 403 -19.75 -0.87 2.45
N PHE A 404 -18.95 -0.82 1.38
CA PHE A 404 -19.02 -1.74 0.26
C PHE A 404 -17.65 -2.40 0.00
N ASN A 405 -17.70 -3.67 -0.41
CA ASN A 405 -16.51 -4.40 -0.89
C ASN A 405 -16.17 -4.03 -2.33
N ASP A 406 -17.21 -3.82 -3.16
CA ASP A 406 -17.05 -3.37 -4.55
C ASP A 406 -18.05 -2.27 -4.86
N VAL A 407 -17.61 -1.32 -5.70
CA VAL A 407 -18.42 -0.20 -6.17
C VAL A 407 -18.07 0.01 -7.64
N ARG A 408 -19.05 -0.27 -8.49
CA ARG A 408 -18.92 -0.10 -9.94
C ARG A 408 -19.95 0.93 -10.43
N PHE A 409 -19.48 1.90 -11.18
CA PHE A 409 -20.30 2.89 -11.87
C PHE A 409 -20.22 2.61 -13.36
N THR A 410 -21.36 2.37 -13.99
CA THR A 410 -21.47 2.04 -15.40
C THR A 410 -22.38 3.04 -16.09
N VAL A 411 -21.91 3.61 -17.19
CA VAL A 411 -22.74 4.42 -18.10
C VAL A 411 -23.47 3.48 -19.02
N GLN A 412 -24.78 3.59 -19.11
CA GLN A 412 -25.63 2.75 -19.96
C GLN A 412 -26.41 3.60 -20.94
N ASP A 413 -26.68 3.03 -22.11
CA ASP A 413 -27.64 3.60 -23.02
C ASP A 413 -29.05 3.39 -22.43
N PRO A 414 -29.94 4.41 -22.49
CA PRO A 414 -31.30 4.24 -22.00
C PRO A 414 -32.05 3.21 -22.89
N ASP A 415 -33.01 2.51 -22.29
CA ASP A 415 -33.85 1.56 -22.99
C ASP A 415 -34.71 2.22 -24.11
N GLU A 416 -34.97 3.51 -23.99
CA GLU A 416 -35.64 4.32 -25.01
C GLU A 416 -34.60 5.08 -25.85
N VAL A 417 -34.78 5.06 -27.18
CA VAL A 417 -33.83 5.48 -28.23
C VAL A 417 -33.65 7.02 -28.30
N ASP A 418 -33.42 7.68 -27.17
CA ASP A 418 -33.04 9.09 -27.18
C ASP A 418 -31.53 9.21 -26.94
N GLY A 419 -30.73 9.30 -28.02
CA GLY A 419 -29.27 9.28 -27.99
C GLY A 419 -28.60 10.42 -27.20
N GLU A 420 -29.40 11.35 -26.67
CA GLU A 420 -28.93 12.49 -25.86
C GLU A 420 -28.74 12.13 -24.38
N TYR A 421 -29.46 11.14 -23.87
CA TYR A 421 -29.39 10.74 -22.46
C TYR A 421 -28.51 9.51 -22.25
N ARG A 422 -27.90 9.40 -21.06
CA ARG A 422 -27.16 8.23 -20.61
C ARG A 422 -27.53 7.95 -19.17
N ASP A 423 -27.87 6.71 -18.87
CA ASP A 423 -28.20 6.27 -17.52
C ASP A 423 -26.93 5.96 -16.73
N LEU A 424 -26.99 6.20 -15.43
CA LEU A 424 -25.98 5.79 -14.48
C LEU A 424 -26.47 4.57 -13.70
N LEU A 425 -25.79 3.43 -13.90
CA LEU A 425 -25.95 2.27 -13.05
C LEU A 425 -24.85 2.24 -11.99
N VAL A 426 -25.25 2.26 -10.72
CA VAL A 426 -24.39 2.10 -9.54
C VAL A 426 -24.61 0.70 -8.98
N GLU A 427 -23.67 -0.18 -9.25
CA GLU A 427 -23.66 -1.55 -8.72
C GLU A 427 -22.75 -1.58 -7.50
N ILE A 428 -23.26 -2.10 -6.39
CA ILE A 428 -22.50 -2.24 -5.16
C ILE A 428 -22.58 -3.66 -4.62
N LYS A 429 -21.53 -4.05 -3.90
CA LYS A 429 -21.50 -5.25 -3.10
C LYS A 429 -21.29 -4.88 -1.65
N GLU A 430 -22.28 -5.08 -0.82
CA GLU A 430 -22.20 -4.75 0.59
C GLU A 430 -21.14 -5.59 1.31
N ARG A 431 -20.56 -5.00 2.37
CA ARG A 431 -19.61 -5.68 3.24
C ARG A 431 -20.19 -5.83 4.65
N ASN A 432 -19.60 -6.72 5.43
CA ASN A 432 -19.87 -6.71 6.86
C ASN A 432 -19.30 -5.42 7.47
N THR A 433 -20.17 -4.62 8.09
CA THR A 433 -19.85 -3.33 8.67
C THR A 433 -19.78 -3.36 10.20
N GLY A 434 -20.18 -4.48 10.82
CA GLY A 434 -20.06 -4.73 12.25
C GLY A 434 -18.74 -5.42 12.59
N SER A 435 -18.09 -4.99 13.65
CA SER A 435 -16.93 -5.65 14.23
C SER A 435 -16.98 -5.66 15.74
N LEU A 436 -16.56 -6.76 16.32
CA LEU A 436 -16.38 -6.96 17.75
C LEU A 436 -14.90 -7.28 17.96
N ASN A 437 -14.23 -6.46 18.74
CA ASN A 437 -12.80 -6.63 18.97
C ASN A 437 -12.55 -6.81 20.47
N PHE A 438 -11.61 -7.68 20.79
CA PHE A 438 -11.09 -7.88 22.11
C PHE A 438 -9.59 -7.63 22.06
N GLY A 439 -9.03 -7.00 23.07
CA GLY A 439 -7.61 -6.73 23.16
C GLY A 439 -7.14 -6.70 24.59
N PHE A 440 -5.83 -6.84 24.74
CA PHE A 440 -5.13 -6.51 25.97
C PHE A 440 -4.00 -5.54 25.62
N ALA A 441 -3.74 -4.62 26.53
CA ALA A 441 -2.64 -3.69 26.39
C ALA A 441 -1.91 -3.56 27.71
N VAL A 442 -0.62 -3.29 27.62
CA VAL A 442 0.20 -2.99 28.77
C VAL A 442 1.15 -1.85 28.41
N GLY A 443 1.28 -0.92 29.29
CA GLY A 443 2.17 0.23 29.10
C GLY A 443 2.66 0.77 30.43
N SER A 444 3.83 1.39 30.39
CA SER A 444 4.45 2.00 31.57
C SER A 444 3.57 3.07 32.24
N ASP A 445 2.77 3.79 31.43
CA ASP A 445 1.93 4.92 31.92
C ASP A 445 0.47 4.52 32.21
N SER A 446 0.07 3.31 31.85
CA SER A 446 -1.35 2.92 31.84
C SER A 446 -1.61 1.57 32.54
N GLY A 447 -0.52 0.94 33.01
CA GLY A 447 -0.62 -0.39 33.59
C GLY A 447 -1.14 -1.44 32.60
N LEU A 448 -1.79 -2.45 33.12
CA LEU A 448 -2.45 -3.51 32.34
C LEU A 448 -3.94 -3.20 32.20
N PHE A 449 -4.44 -3.23 30.97
CA PHE A 449 -5.88 -3.10 30.72
C PHE A 449 -6.35 -4.03 29.60
N GLY A 450 -7.62 -4.42 29.68
CA GLY A 450 -8.34 -5.06 28.60
C GLY A 450 -9.02 -4.03 27.70
N GLU A 451 -9.31 -4.38 26.47
CA GLU A 451 -10.18 -3.61 25.61
C GLU A 451 -11.27 -4.51 25.03
N PHE A 452 -12.49 -4.07 25.13
CA PHE A 452 -13.61 -4.61 24.40
C PHE A 452 -14.20 -3.50 23.57
N SER A 453 -14.30 -3.67 22.23
CA SER A 453 -14.93 -2.68 21.38
C SER A 453 -15.92 -3.30 20.40
N TYR A 454 -17.09 -2.68 20.30
CA TYR A 454 -18.11 -2.95 19.31
C TYR A 454 -18.21 -1.76 18.36
N ASN A 455 -18.07 -1.99 17.06
CA ASN A 455 -18.18 -0.95 16.04
C ASN A 455 -19.16 -1.39 14.97
N GLN A 456 -20.10 -0.51 14.60
CA GLN A 456 -21.04 -0.70 13.49
C GLN A 456 -20.99 0.52 12.57
N ASN A 457 -20.44 0.36 11.36
CA ASN A 457 -20.22 1.45 10.42
C ASN A 457 -21.40 1.75 9.47
N ASN A 458 -22.45 0.95 9.52
CA ASN A 458 -23.70 1.20 8.80
C ASN A 458 -24.87 1.18 9.77
N PHE A 459 -24.72 1.90 10.86
CA PHE A 459 -25.74 2.00 11.92
C PHE A 459 -26.92 2.85 11.47
N ASP A 460 -28.08 2.58 12.00
CA ASP A 460 -29.29 3.36 11.83
C ASP A 460 -30.05 3.45 13.17
N ILE A 461 -29.99 4.57 13.81
CA ILE A 461 -30.66 4.78 15.10
C ILE A 461 -32.19 4.69 14.99
N SER A 462 -32.74 4.89 13.80
CA SER A 462 -34.20 4.83 13.57
C SER A 462 -34.72 3.41 13.25
N ASP A 463 -33.83 2.48 12.97
CA ASP A 463 -34.15 1.06 12.69
C ASP A 463 -34.17 0.28 14.00
N THR A 464 -35.19 0.54 14.83
CA THR A 464 -35.33 -0.09 16.15
C THR A 464 -35.78 -1.55 16.02
N PRO A 465 -35.23 -2.48 16.85
CA PRO A 465 -35.58 -3.89 16.77
C PRO A 465 -37.06 -4.13 17.11
N GLU A 466 -37.73 -4.91 16.30
CA GLU A 466 -39.10 -5.37 16.57
C GLU A 466 -39.12 -6.56 17.55
N SER A 467 -37.96 -7.25 17.69
CA SER A 467 -37.80 -8.38 18.64
C SER A 467 -36.37 -8.50 19.15
N PHE A 468 -36.22 -9.12 20.33
CA PHE A 468 -34.89 -9.43 20.88
C PHE A 468 -34.09 -10.39 20.00
N SER A 469 -34.77 -11.28 19.26
CA SER A 469 -34.15 -12.17 18.30
C SER A 469 -33.50 -11.39 17.13
N GLU A 470 -34.15 -10.34 16.64
CA GLU A 470 -33.65 -9.47 15.58
C GLU A 470 -32.40 -8.72 16.02
N LEU A 471 -32.39 -8.23 17.27
CA LEU A 471 -31.21 -7.61 17.86
C LEU A 471 -30.04 -8.60 17.95
N LEU A 472 -30.24 -9.83 18.45
CA LEU A 472 -29.21 -10.84 18.56
C LEU A 472 -28.69 -11.32 17.19
N GLN A 473 -29.52 -11.36 16.17
CA GLN A 473 -29.13 -11.68 14.80
C GLN A 473 -28.41 -10.52 14.12
N GLY A 474 -28.32 -9.36 14.77
CA GLY A 474 -27.70 -8.17 14.25
C GLY A 474 -28.39 -7.65 13.00
N ARG A 475 -29.72 -7.78 12.89
CA ARG A 475 -30.53 -7.24 11.80
C ARG A 475 -31.05 -5.85 12.09
N ALA A 476 -31.22 -5.49 13.36
CA ALA A 476 -31.62 -4.17 13.81
C ALA A 476 -30.49 -3.14 13.76
N PHE A 477 -30.87 -1.88 13.77
CA PHE A 477 -29.98 -0.72 13.74
C PHE A 477 -29.05 -0.68 12.53
N ARG A 478 -29.52 -1.05 11.33
CA ARG A 478 -28.70 -1.13 10.13
C ARG A 478 -29.23 -0.32 8.95
N GLY A 479 -28.31 0.11 8.08
CA GLY A 479 -28.64 0.68 6.78
C GLY A 479 -28.65 2.20 6.72
N GLY A 480 -28.50 2.93 7.83
CA GLY A 480 -28.55 4.40 7.87
C GLY A 480 -27.24 5.09 7.48
N GLY A 481 -26.14 4.34 7.38
CA GLY A 481 -24.83 4.90 7.09
C GLY A 481 -24.18 5.63 8.25
N GLN A 482 -24.78 5.62 9.44
CA GLN A 482 -24.22 6.15 10.67
C GLN A 482 -23.09 5.24 11.18
N ARG A 483 -22.25 5.77 12.06
CA ARG A 483 -21.21 5.01 12.75
C ARG A 483 -21.50 4.99 14.23
N PHE A 484 -21.67 3.80 14.77
CA PHE A 484 -21.81 3.58 16.20
C PHE A 484 -20.57 2.87 16.72
N SER A 485 -20.05 3.31 17.84
CA SER A 485 -18.96 2.64 18.56
C SER A 485 -19.22 2.63 20.05
N MET A 486 -18.86 1.53 20.68
CA MET A 486 -18.83 1.34 22.11
C MET A 486 -17.51 0.70 22.48
N THR A 487 -16.78 1.29 23.42
CA THR A 487 -15.48 0.78 23.87
C THR A 487 -15.48 0.74 25.41
N VAL A 488 -15.03 -0.36 25.96
CA VAL A 488 -14.82 -0.56 27.40
C VAL A 488 -13.38 -0.98 27.63
N ARG A 489 -12.66 -0.27 28.47
CA ARG A 489 -11.26 -0.52 28.84
C ARG A 489 -11.14 -0.68 30.36
N PRO A 490 -11.33 -1.89 30.88
CA PRO A 490 -11.05 -2.18 32.28
C PRO A 490 -9.54 -2.37 32.49
N GLY A 491 -8.97 -1.65 33.43
CA GLY A 491 -7.56 -1.74 33.80
C GLY A 491 -7.35 -1.58 35.30
N ASN A 492 -6.10 -1.76 35.72
CA ASN A 492 -5.71 -1.65 37.14
C ASN A 492 -5.44 -0.20 37.55
N GLU A 493 -5.03 0.68 36.61
CA GLU A 493 -4.74 2.10 36.88
C GLU A 493 -5.79 3.02 36.27
N PHE A 494 -6.52 2.54 35.26
CA PHE A 494 -7.62 3.31 34.71
C PHE A 494 -8.76 2.42 34.21
N PHE A 495 -9.96 2.93 34.30
CA PHE A 495 -11.16 2.37 33.68
C PHE A 495 -11.77 3.39 32.72
N GLN A 496 -12.17 2.94 31.55
CA GLN A 496 -12.81 3.82 30.58
C GLN A 496 -13.99 3.14 29.87
N TYR A 497 -15.08 3.87 29.73
CA TYR A 497 -16.24 3.49 28.95
C TYR A 497 -16.60 4.63 28.01
N VAL A 498 -16.73 4.36 26.71
CA VAL A 498 -17.06 5.36 25.68
C VAL A 498 -18.14 4.83 24.77
N VAL A 499 -19.17 5.61 24.53
CA VAL A 499 -20.19 5.38 23.48
C VAL A 499 -20.19 6.55 22.55
N SER A 500 -20.20 6.32 21.24
CA SER A 500 -20.20 7.36 20.24
C SER A 500 -21.12 7.01 19.06
N LEU A 501 -21.89 7.98 18.61
CA LEU A 501 -22.69 7.94 17.41
C LEU A 501 -22.29 9.07 16.48
N THR A 502 -21.99 8.76 15.23
CA THR A 502 -21.63 9.74 14.20
C THR A 502 -22.55 9.62 13.01
N GLU A 503 -23.26 10.69 12.68
CA GLU A 503 -23.92 10.88 11.38
C GLU A 503 -22.96 11.63 10.45
N PRO A 504 -22.40 10.98 9.43
CA PRO A 504 -21.41 11.62 8.56
C PRO A 504 -21.98 12.67 7.61
N ASN A 505 -23.29 12.66 7.36
CA ASN A 505 -23.97 13.56 6.45
C ASN A 505 -25.26 14.09 7.11
N MET A 506 -25.12 14.92 8.13
CA MET A 506 -26.24 15.51 8.85
C MET A 506 -27.15 16.28 7.88
N PHE A 507 -28.45 15.97 7.88
CA PHE A 507 -29.45 16.54 6.97
C PHE A 507 -29.06 16.43 5.48
N ASP A 508 -28.40 15.34 5.09
CA ASP A 508 -27.90 15.08 3.73
C ASP A 508 -26.93 16.16 3.19
N THR A 509 -26.23 16.85 4.11
CA THR A 509 -25.18 17.83 3.79
C THR A 509 -23.79 17.27 3.99
N ASP A 510 -22.75 18.06 3.67
CA ASP A 510 -21.34 17.73 3.92
C ASP A 510 -20.93 17.93 5.40
N TYR A 511 -21.87 18.22 6.29
CA TYR A 511 -21.61 18.34 7.72
C TYR A 511 -21.82 16.99 8.42
N SER A 512 -20.90 16.66 9.31
CA SER A 512 -21.03 15.49 10.20
C SER A 512 -21.47 15.93 11.59
N LEU A 513 -22.29 15.11 12.24
CA LEU A 513 -22.65 15.26 13.65
C LEU A 513 -22.08 14.07 14.41
N ASN A 514 -21.33 14.33 15.47
CA ASN A 514 -20.90 13.32 16.42
C ASN A 514 -21.48 13.62 17.80
N VAL A 515 -22.06 12.62 18.42
CA VAL A 515 -22.53 12.65 19.81
C VAL A 515 -21.83 11.53 20.55
N SER A 516 -21.18 11.84 21.66
CA SER A 516 -20.47 10.84 22.46
C SER A 516 -20.67 11.09 23.96
N GLY A 517 -20.70 9.98 24.71
CA GLY A 517 -20.65 9.97 26.17
C GLY A 517 -19.49 9.12 26.63
N ALA A 518 -18.79 9.55 27.66
CA ALA A 518 -17.68 8.80 28.24
C ALA A 518 -17.70 8.88 29.78
N PHE A 519 -17.30 7.78 30.39
CA PHE A 519 -16.91 7.70 31.79
C PHE A 519 -15.45 7.26 31.83
N ARG A 520 -14.64 7.91 32.66
CA ARG A 520 -13.26 7.54 32.94
C ARG A 520 -12.99 7.66 34.43
N SER A 521 -12.37 6.64 35.00
CA SER A 521 -11.74 6.67 36.29
C SER A 521 -10.26 6.38 36.14
N ARG A 522 -9.42 7.15 36.81
CA ARG A 522 -7.96 6.96 36.81
C ARG A 522 -7.41 7.11 38.22
N ILE A 523 -6.58 6.14 38.59
CA ILE A 523 -5.85 6.12 39.84
C ILE A 523 -4.50 6.78 39.61
N PHE A 524 -4.20 7.82 40.37
CA PHE A 524 -2.88 8.44 40.50
C PHE A 524 -2.32 8.10 41.87
N ASP A 525 -1.05 8.39 42.12
CA ASP A 525 -0.41 8.05 43.39
C ASP A 525 -1.04 8.80 44.57
N ASP A 526 -1.47 10.06 44.36
CA ASP A 526 -1.99 10.94 45.40
C ASP A 526 -3.50 11.07 45.47
N TYR A 527 -4.23 10.65 44.41
CA TYR A 527 -5.69 10.80 44.30
C TYR A 527 -6.28 9.98 43.17
N ASP A 528 -7.58 9.75 43.20
CA ASP A 528 -8.35 9.18 42.15
C ASP A 528 -9.13 10.28 41.38
N GLU A 529 -9.14 10.24 40.04
CA GLU A 529 -9.93 11.11 39.18
C GLU A 529 -11.10 10.36 38.55
N GLU A 530 -12.32 10.78 38.81
CA GLU A 530 -13.51 10.32 38.12
C GLU A 530 -14.04 11.41 37.18
N ARG A 531 -14.34 11.04 35.93
CA ARG A 531 -14.80 11.98 34.91
C ARG A 531 -15.96 11.40 34.12
N ILE A 532 -17.09 12.09 34.10
CA ILE A 532 -18.21 11.82 33.18
C ILE A 532 -18.27 12.95 32.18
N SER A 533 -18.35 12.65 30.90
CA SER A 533 -18.41 13.66 29.85
C SER A 533 -19.43 13.33 28.76
N SER A 534 -20.05 14.38 28.21
CA SER A 534 -20.90 14.30 27.03
C SER A 534 -20.44 15.35 26.04
N THR A 535 -20.28 14.95 24.77
CA THR A 535 -19.78 15.84 23.71
C THR A 535 -20.70 15.79 22.51
N VAL A 536 -21.05 16.95 21.97
CA VAL A 536 -21.70 17.10 20.67
C VAL A 536 -20.79 17.90 19.78
N ARG A 537 -20.47 17.35 18.59
CA ARG A 537 -19.52 17.96 17.65
C ARG A 537 -20.10 17.98 16.25
N VAL A 538 -20.06 19.14 15.61
CA VAL A 538 -20.36 19.31 14.19
C VAL A 538 -19.07 19.57 13.44
N GLY A 539 -18.82 18.80 12.38
CA GLY A 539 -17.59 18.87 11.61
C GLY A 539 -17.84 18.94 10.11
N ARG A 540 -16.86 19.46 9.38
CA ARG A 540 -16.85 19.47 7.91
C ARG A 540 -15.44 19.29 7.38
N THR A 541 -15.33 18.59 6.23
CA THR A 541 -14.07 18.46 5.48
C THR A 541 -14.06 19.49 4.35
N PHE A 542 -12.95 20.21 4.20
CA PHE A 542 -12.73 21.23 3.16
C PHE A 542 -11.65 20.73 2.20
N GLY A 543 -12.04 20.34 1.00
CA GLY A 543 -11.15 19.67 0.06
C GLY A 543 -10.68 18.30 0.59
N ASP A 544 -9.44 17.92 0.26
CA ASP A 544 -8.91 16.58 0.60
C ASP A 544 -8.04 16.58 1.87
N ILE A 545 -7.58 17.73 2.35
CA ILE A 545 -6.54 17.84 3.38
C ILE A 545 -6.97 18.60 4.63
N TRP A 546 -8.02 19.43 4.59
CA TRP A 546 -8.47 20.22 5.71
C TRP A 546 -9.78 19.69 6.29
N SER A 547 -9.91 19.70 7.61
CA SER A 547 -11.17 19.50 8.31
C SER A 547 -11.28 20.47 9.46
N GLY A 548 -12.50 20.92 9.75
CA GLY A 548 -12.81 21.78 10.88
C GLY A 548 -13.99 21.24 11.66
N SER A 549 -14.04 21.50 12.96
CA SER A 549 -15.19 21.14 13.80
C SER A 549 -15.42 22.16 14.89
N LEU A 550 -16.71 22.33 15.22
CA LEU A 550 -17.21 23.03 16.39
C LEU A 550 -17.77 21.99 17.35
N GLY A 551 -17.33 22.00 18.60
CA GLY A 551 -17.75 21.08 19.64
C GLY A 551 -18.41 21.83 20.80
N PHE A 552 -19.33 21.15 21.47
CA PHE A 552 -19.85 21.52 22.76
C PHE A 552 -19.68 20.32 23.69
N GLN A 553 -19.13 20.55 24.89
CA GLN A 553 -18.85 19.51 25.86
C GLN A 553 -19.33 19.92 27.25
N GLY A 554 -20.05 19.02 27.89
CA GLY A 554 -20.32 19.08 29.33
C GLY A 554 -19.56 17.94 30.02
N GLN A 555 -18.90 18.24 31.10
CA GLN A 555 -18.21 17.24 31.92
C GLN A 555 -18.37 17.54 33.41
N ARG A 556 -18.37 16.46 34.19
CA ARG A 556 -18.27 16.47 35.65
C ARG A 556 -17.00 15.72 36.03
N VAL A 557 -16.18 16.38 36.82
CA VAL A 557 -14.89 15.82 37.29
C VAL A 557 -14.91 15.86 38.82
N GLU A 558 -14.47 14.80 39.43
CA GLU A 558 -14.36 14.64 40.89
C GLU A 558 -13.04 14.00 41.24
N LEU A 559 -12.31 14.60 42.20
CA LEU A 559 -11.10 14.02 42.76
C LEU A 559 -11.48 13.40 44.11
N THR A 560 -11.18 12.13 44.28
CA THR A 560 -11.49 11.32 45.45
C THR A 560 -10.23 10.64 45.98
N GLU A 561 -10.29 10.05 47.19
CA GLU A 561 -9.20 9.34 47.84
C GLU A 561 -7.88 10.14 47.92
N ILE A 562 -7.97 11.47 48.16
CA ILE A 562 -6.83 12.37 48.19
C ILE A 562 -5.97 12.07 49.41
N ASP A 563 -4.68 11.74 49.16
CA ASP A 563 -3.70 11.53 50.25
C ASP A 563 -3.43 12.83 50.99
N SER A 564 -3.20 12.76 52.29
CA SER A 564 -2.89 13.89 53.15
C SER A 564 -1.61 14.65 52.73
N THR A 565 -0.72 13.98 52.05
CA THR A 565 0.54 14.51 51.50
C THR A 565 0.39 15.20 50.17
N ALA A 566 -0.72 15.01 49.47
CA ALA A 566 -1.00 15.58 48.19
C ALA A 566 -0.85 17.12 48.16
N PRO A 567 -0.61 17.72 46.98
CA PRO A 567 -0.50 19.15 46.82
C PRO A 567 -1.78 19.93 47.25
N THR A 568 -1.60 21.11 47.80
CA THR A 568 -2.73 22.00 48.18
C THR A 568 -3.59 22.36 46.97
N GLU A 569 -3.03 22.35 45.77
CA GLU A 569 -3.72 22.54 44.51
C GLU A 569 -4.76 21.44 44.26
N VAL A 570 -4.43 20.19 44.56
CA VAL A 570 -5.33 19.05 44.43
C VAL A 570 -6.49 19.14 45.42
N PHE A 571 -6.20 19.49 46.67
CA PHE A 571 -7.25 19.70 47.66
C PHE A 571 -8.21 20.85 47.29
N ARG A 572 -7.67 21.90 46.67
CA ARG A 572 -8.48 23.02 46.19
C ARG A 572 -9.40 22.62 45.04
N ASP A 573 -8.95 21.70 44.19
CA ASP A 573 -9.66 21.19 43.02
C ASP A 573 -10.44 19.88 43.33
N GLN A 574 -10.71 19.58 44.61
CA GLN A 574 -11.30 18.32 45.07
C GLN A 574 -12.67 18.03 44.44
N GLY A 575 -13.47 19.10 44.16
CA GLY A 575 -14.74 18.99 43.44
C GLY A 575 -15.84 18.15 44.08
N PRO A 576 -16.97 17.98 43.46
CA PRO A 576 -17.18 17.78 42.01
C PRO A 576 -17.35 19.07 41.23
N ASP A 577 -16.54 19.24 40.20
CA ASP A 577 -16.62 20.40 39.31
C ASP A 577 -17.42 20.05 38.03
N THR A 578 -18.27 20.98 37.64
CA THR A 578 -18.99 20.94 36.36
C THR A 578 -18.33 21.92 35.39
N LEU A 579 -17.87 21.40 34.26
CA LEU A 579 -17.24 22.19 33.21
C LEU A 579 -18.10 22.14 31.94
N LEU A 580 -18.46 23.32 31.44
CA LEU A 580 -19.13 23.45 30.16
C LEU A 580 -18.23 24.23 29.19
N SER A 581 -17.92 23.62 28.08
CA SER A 581 -16.98 24.18 27.10
C SER A 581 -17.48 24.13 25.67
N THR A 582 -16.99 25.06 24.88
CA THR A 582 -17.04 24.96 23.41
C THR A 582 -15.65 24.86 22.85
N SER A 583 -15.51 24.11 21.78
CA SER A 583 -14.23 23.88 21.14
C SER A 583 -14.28 24.15 19.64
N ILE A 584 -13.24 24.78 19.10
CA ILE A 584 -13.00 24.91 17.67
C ILE A 584 -11.73 24.14 17.35
N ASN A 585 -11.84 23.16 16.46
CA ASN A 585 -10.70 22.37 16.05
C ASN A 585 -10.51 22.45 14.54
N MET A 586 -9.27 22.60 14.10
CA MET A 586 -8.89 22.63 12.70
C MET A 586 -7.72 21.68 12.47
N THR A 587 -7.87 20.78 11.51
CA THR A 587 -6.83 19.79 11.18
C THR A 587 -6.48 19.89 9.70
N ARG A 588 -5.18 19.97 9.40
CA ARG A 588 -4.63 19.79 8.08
C ARG A 588 -3.79 18.52 8.06
N SER A 589 -4.11 17.57 7.17
CA SER A 589 -3.33 16.32 7.04
C SER A 589 -3.03 16.01 5.59
N THR A 590 -1.75 15.79 5.31
CA THR A 590 -1.24 15.23 4.04
C THR A 590 -0.62 13.86 4.25
N ILE A 591 -0.77 13.30 5.47
CA ILE A 591 -0.31 11.95 5.80
C ILE A 591 -1.30 10.96 5.19
N GLU A 592 -0.80 10.09 4.33
CA GLU A 592 -1.58 9.00 3.79
C GLU A 592 -1.92 7.98 4.88
N THR A 593 -3.17 7.50 4.89
CA THR A 593 -3.69 6.55 5.88
C THR A 593 -3.24 5.12 5.55
N PHE A 594 -1.94 4.87 5.48
CA PHE A 594 -1.36 3.54 5.35
C PHE A 594 -0.78 3.06 6.68
N GLN A 595 -0.56 1.77 6.80
CA GLN A 595 -0.06 1.13 8.03
C GLN A 595 1.25 1.76 8.54
N ARG A 596 2.10 2.25 7.64
CA ARG A 596 3.37 2.90 7.97
C ARG A 596 3.61 4.08 7.04
N PRO A 597 3.02 5.25 7.32
CA PRO A 597 3.20 6.41 6.48
C PRO A 597 4.65 6.91 6.55
N GLY A 598 5.30 7.03 5.39
CA GLY A 598 6.67 7.49 5.29
C GLY A 598 6.81 8.97 4.96
N ARG A 599 5.71 9.65 4.60
CA ARG A 599 5.74 11.03 4.11
C ARG A 599 4.45 11.76 4.44
N GLY A 600 4.58 13.06 4.65
CA GLY A 600 3.44 13.96 4.86
C GLY A 600 3.57 14.77 6.14
N SER A 601 2.57 15.61 6.40
CA SER A 601 2.49 16.41 7.62
C SER A 601 1.08 16.49 8.13
N ARG A 602 0.92 16.64 9.44
CA ARG A 602 -0.35 16.88 10.12
C ARG A 602 -0.21 18.05 11.08
N LEU A 603 -1.07 19.04 10.92
CA LEU A 603 -1.23 20.19 11.82
C LEU A 603 -2.60 20.10 12.45
N GLU A 604 -2.67 20.19 13.76
CA GLU A 604 -3.89 20.23 14.54
C GLU A 604 -3.87 21.50 15.39
N LEU A 605 -4.88 22.32 15.24
CA LEU A 605 -5.10 23.53 16.02
C LEU A 605 -6.39 23.37 16.80
N GLY A 606 -6.34 23.64 18.09
CA GLY A 606 -7.48 23.59 19.01
C GLY A 606 -7.60 24.88 19.79
N TYR A 607 -8.83 25.34 19.93
CA TYR A 607 -9.20 26.39 20.88
C TYR A 607 -10.40 25.91 21.67
N ASP A 608 -10.29 25.91 23.00
CA ASP A 608 -11.31 25.53 23.92
C ASP A 608 -11.64 26.72 24.82
N TYR A 609 -12.90 27.06 24.92
CA TYR A 609 -13.45 28.06 25.85
C TYR A 609 -14.29 27.36 26.92
N TYR A 610 -13.83 27.37 28.14
CA TYR A 610 -14.56 26.94 29.34
C TYR A 610 -15.14 28.17 30.00
N GLY A 611 -16.45 28.19 30.29
CA GLY A 611 -17.12 29.37 30.84
C GLY A 611 -18.55 29.56 30.34
N LEU A 612 -19.12 28.55 29.66
CA LEU A 612 -20.53 28.59 29.22
C LEU A 612 -21.53 28.33 30.36
N GLY A 613 -21.07 28.39 31.59
CA GLY A 613 -21.72 27.96 32.82
C GLY A 613 -20.93 26.83 33.46
N GLY A 614 -21.23 26.45 34.69
CA GLY A 614 -20.45 25.53 35.49
C GLY A 614 -19.52 26.23 36.45
N ASP A 615 -18.58 25.51 37.05
CA ASP A 615 -17.81 25.97 38.20
C ASP A 615 -16.44 26.56 37.79
N ILE A 616 -15.99 26.31 36.57
CA ILE A 616 -14.62 26.58 36.09
C ILE A 616 -14.67 27.43 34.81
N GLU A 617 -13.82 28.46 34.75
CA GLU A 617 -13.68 29.35 33.58
C GLU A 617 -12.20 29.55 33.24
N PHE A 618 -11.82 29.25 31.98
CA PHE A 618 -10.51 29.51 31.39
C PHE A 618 -10.57 29.30 29.87
N GLN A 619 -9.50 29.69 29.17
CA GLN A 619 -9.34 29.47 27.74
C GLN A 619 -8.07 28.69 27.49
N ARG A 620 -8.10 27.80 26.49
CA ARG A 620 -6.98 26.95 26.12
C ARG A 620 -6.74 26.94 24.62
N LEU A 621 -5.50 27.20 24.23
CA LEU A 621 -5.01 27.04 22.86
C LEU A 621 -4.07 25.85 22.80
N THR A 622 -4.20 25.04 21.73
CA THR A 622 -3.30 23.93 21.46
C THR A 622 -2.89 23.91 20.00
N ALA A 623 -1.63 23.57 19.73
CA ALA A 623 -1.11 23.37 18.39
C ALA A 623 -0.21 22.12 18.38
N ASN A 624 -0.53 21.13 17.54
CA ASN A 624 0.27 19.93 17.37
C ASN A 624 0.70 19.85 15.90
N TYR A 625 2.00 19.68 15.65
CA TYR A 625 2.53 19.55 14.31
C TYR A 625 3.43 18.33 14.19
N THR A 626 3.07 17.43 13.30
CA THR A 626 3.85 16.22 12.98
C THR A 626 4.27 16.24 11.53
N VAL A 627 5.56 15.97 11.27
CA VAL A 627 6.13 15.83 9.93
C VAL A 627 6.78 14.47 9.80
N LEU A 628 6.51 13.78 8.70
CA LEU A 628 7.12 12.52 8.31
C LEU A 628 7.90 12.71 7.02
N MET A 629 9.17 12.32 7.02
CA MET A 629 10.06 12.40 5.87
C MET A 629 10.78 11.08 5.66
N THR A 630 10.61 10.45 4.50
CA THR A 630 11.46 9.34 4.08
C THR A 630 12.83 9.91 3.68
N LEU A 631 13.87 9.58 4.44
CA LEU A 631 15.23 10.04 4.16
C LEU A 631 15.93 9.11 3.17
N THR A 632 15.72 7.79 3.32
CA THR A 632 16.30 6.79 2.43
C THR A 632 15.30 5.67 2.21
N GLU A 633 15.36 5.06 1.04
CA GLU A 633 14.66 3.82 0.69
C GLU A 633 15.71 2.87 0.14
N ASP A 634 15.73 1.63 0.61
CA ASP A 634 16.65 0.62 0.12
C ASP A 634 16.06 -0.13 -1.08
N PHE A 635 16.85 -1.02 -1.70
CA PHE A 635 16.43 -1.77 -2.87
C PHE A 635 15.26 -2.77 -2.62
N LEU A 636 14.94 -3.08 -1.36
CA LEU A 636 13.77 -3.86 -0.97
C LEU A 636 12.54 -2.98 -0.69
N GLY A 637 12.62 -1.69 -0.96
CA GLY A 637 11.55 -0.73 -0.71
C GLY A 637 11.41 -0.33 0.77
N ARG A 638 12.33 -0.77 1.65
CA ARG A 638 12.26 -0.47 3.08
C ARG A 638 12.70 0.97 3.34
N LYS A 639 11.86 1.71 4.06
CA LYS A 639 12.03 3.16 4.26
C LYS A 639 12.63 3.46 5.62
N SER A 640 13.62 4.36 5.64
CA SER A 640 14.05 5.02 6.87
C SER A 640 13.30 6.35 6.97
N ILE A 641 12.65 6.57 8.11
CA ILE A 641 11.70 7.67 8.29
C ILE A 641 12.18 8.58 9.42
N LEU A 642 12.27 9.87 9.14
CA LEU A 642 12.42 10.91 10.16
C LEU A 642 11.03 11.44 10.51
N ARG A 643 10.69 11.37 11.80
CA ARG A 643 9.48 11.96 12.39
C ARG A 643 9.88 13.14 13.25
N LEU A 644 9.25 14.29 13.01
CA LEU A 644 9.38 15.47 13.86
C LEU A 644 8.01 15.76 14.46
N ASN A 645 7.95 15.96 15.76
CA ASN A 645 6.76 16.34 16.50
C ASN A 645 7.00 17.66 17.22
N SER A 646 6.02 18.55 17.18
CA SER A 646 6.01 19.78 17.98
C SER A 646 4.63 19.91 18.62
N ARG A 647 4.57 20.23 19.90
CA ARG A 647 3.32 20.50 20.63
C ARG A 647 3.50 21.80 21.39
N VAL A 648 2.50 22.64 21.32
CA VAL A 648 2.43 23.89 22.08
C VAL A 648 1.04 23.98 22.70
N GLY A 649 0.98 24.33 23.94
CA GLY A 649 -0.26 24.56 24.68
C GLY A 649 -0.20 25.81 25.53
N TYR A 650 -1.28 26.57 25.61
CA TYR A 650 -1.38 27.75 26.44
C TYR A 650 -2.78 27.91 27.02
N ILE A 651 -2.83 28.05 28.33
CA ILE A 651 -4.04 28.34 29.11
C ILE A 651 -3.98 29.79 29.56
N PHE A 652 -5.05 30.51 29.37
CA PHE A 652 -5.14 31.93 29.72
C PHE A 652 -6.55 32.31 30.08
N ASP A 653 -6.72 33.54 30.59
CA ASP A 653 -8.01 34.16 30.93
C ASP A 653 -8.84 33.30 31.88
N GLY A 654 -8.26 33.01 33.03
CA GLY A 654 -8.88 32.19 34.07
C GLY A 654 -7.89 31.21 34.68
N ARG A 655 -8.41 30.36 35.54
CA ARG A 655 -7.61 29.34 36.23
C ARG A 655 -8.08 27.93 35.86
N ALA A 656 -7.23 27.19 35.22
CA ALA A 656 -7.46 25.77 35.00
C ALA A 656 -7.19 24.95 36.27
N PRO A 657 -8.06 24.00 36.63
CA PRO A 657 -7.78 23.03 37.70
C PRO A 657 -6.66 22.07 37.30
N THR A 658 -6.04 21.42 38.27
CA THR A 658 -4.91 20.53 38.07
C THR A 658 -5.19 19.45 37.03
N TYR A 659 -6.41 18.94 36.94
CA TYR A 659 -6.81 17.91 35.99
C TYR A 659 -7.04 18.43 34.55
N GLU A 660 -6.99 19.73 34.28
CA GLU A 660 -7.07 20.35 32.93
C GLU A 660 -5.75 21.03 32.50
N ARG A 661 -4.76 21.15 33.38
CA ARG A 661 -3.45 21.73 33.08
C ARG A 661 -2.60 20.80 32.21
N PHE A 662 -1.53 21.37 31.67
CA PHE A 662 -0.58 20.61 30.84
C PHE A 662 0.45 19.86 31.68
N TYR A 663 0.82 18.67 31.19
CA TYR A 663 1.87 17.81 31.74
C TYR A 663 2.64 17.14 30.62
N LEU A 664 3.92 16.87 30.82
CA LEU A 664 4.75 16.01 29.98
C LEU A 664 5.38 14.89 30.83
N GLY A 665 5.89 13.84 30.16
CA GLY A 665 6.46 12.64 30.79
C GLY A 665 5.89 11.37 30.18
N GLY A 666 6.44 10.24 30.59
CA GLY A 666 6.04 8.93 30.10
C GLY A 666 6.19 8.80 28.59
N ARG A 667 5.18 8.28 27.90
CA ARG A 667 5.17 8.15 26.42
C ARG A 667 5.20 9.49 25.66
N THR A 668 4.84 10.57 26.32
CA THR A 668 4.80 11.89 25.70
C THR A 668 6.13 12.64 25.75
N PHE A 669 7.00 12.27 26.71
CA PHE A 669 8.35 12.75 26.84
C PHE A 669 9.20 11.63 27.50
N ARG A 670 9.80 10.80 26.68
CA ARG A 670 10.51 9.58 27.09
C ARG A 670 11.75 9.91 27.92
N GLY A 671 12.05 9.10 28.90
CA GLY A 671 13.12 9.32 29.87
C GLY A 671 12.67 9.94 31.18
N PHE A 672 11.43 10.42 31.25
CA PHE A 672 10.79 10.96 32.44
C PHE A 672 9.54 10.15 32.77
N GLU A 673 9.19 10.02 34.03
CA GLU A 673 7.96 9.38 34.47
C GLU A 673 6.71 10.15 34.01
N PHE A 674 5.55 9.45 34.08
CA PHE A 674 4.28 10.01 33.62
C PHE A 674 3.92 11.28 34.41
N ARG A 675 3.66 12.39 33.70
CA ARG A 675 3.29 13.72 34.24
C ARG A 675 4.38 14.47 35.02
N THR A 676 5.53 13.86 35.31
CA THR A 676 6.53 14.48 36.17
C THR A 676 7.10 15.80 35.68
N VAL A 677 7.14 16.02 34.35
CA VAL A 677 7.62 17.27 33.76
C VAL A 677 6.53 18.33 33.84
N SER A 678 6.50 19.03 34.94
CA SER A 678 5.62 20.18 35.25
C SER A 678 6.05 20.84 36.55
N PRO A 679 5.53 22.04 36.89
CA PRO A 679 5.67 22.64 38.21
C PRO A 679 5.26 21.67 39.32
N LYS A 680 5.96 21.77 40.46
CA LYS A 680 5.71 20.95 41.65
C LYS A 680 4.83 21.70 42.65
N GLY A 681 3.92 20.94 43.27
CA GLY A 681 2.95 21.48 44.20
C GLY A 681 3.46 21.69 45.61
N ILE A 682 2.73 22.44 46.40
CA ILE A 682 2.99 22.66 47.81
C ILE A 682 2.27 21.58 48.61
N ARG A 683 2.98 20.71 49.30
CA ARG A 683 2.40 19.66 50.15
C ARG A 683 1.47 20.25 51.21
N ASN A 684 0.29 19.69 51.35
CA ASN A 684 -0.72 20.16 52.24
C ASN A 684 -0.36 19.91 53.75
N ASP A 685 0.40 18.86 54.04
CA ASP A 685 0.82 18.49 55.39
C ASP A 685 1.95 19.36 55.97
N THR A 686 2.92 19.77 55.12
CA THR A 686 4.13 20.47 55.57
C THR A 686 4.15 21.94 55.14
N GLY A 687 3.40 22.30 54.10
CA GLY A 687 3.46 23.65 53.50
C GLY A 687 4.76 23.92 52.69
N LEU A 688 5.55 22.88 52.41
CA LEU A 688 6.77 22.95 51.61
C LEU A 688 6.51 22.46 50.19
N VAL A 689 7.34 22.88 49.23
CA VAL A 689 7.32 22.34 47.89
C VAL A 689 7.60 20.84 47.93
N GLY A 690 6.71 20.04 47.35
CA GLY A 690 6.85 18.59 47.21
C GLY A 690 7.40 18.19 45.84
N ASP A 691 7.36 16.89 45.53
CA ASP A 691 7.77 16.33 44.24
C ASP A 691 6.58 16.05 43.31
N ASP A 692 5.34 16.22 43.81
CA ASP A 692 4.11 15.89 43.10
C ASP A 692 3.79 16.95 42.03
N PRO A 693 3.48 16.53 40.79
CA PRO A 693 3.23 17.43 39.67
C PRO A 693 1.83 18.06 39.74
N VAL A 694 1.72 19.37 39.57
CA VAL A 694 0.44 20.11 39.56
C VAL A 694 0.06 20.69 38.20
N GLY A 695 0.88 20.40 37.17
CA GLY A 695 0.67 20.91 35.83
C GLY A 695 1.01 22.40 35.68
N GLY A 696 1.10 22.85 34.44
CA GLY A 696 1.37 24.24 34.09
C GLY A 696 0.39 24.76 33.04
N ASP A 697 0.34 26.08 32.90
CA ASP A 697 -0.52 26.76 31.95
C ASP A 697 0.15 26.94 30.57
N TRP A 698 1.47 26.77 30.48
CA TRP A 698 2.25 26.78 29.25
C TRP A 698 2.94 25.42 29.04
N MET A 699 2.92 24.95 27.81
CA MET A 699 3.60 23.72 27.39
C MET A 699 4.27 23.91 26.03
N VAL A 700 5.52 23.53 25.92
CA VAL A 700 6.19 23.37 24.62
C VAL A 700 6.96 22.05 24.61
N PHE A 701 6.84 21.32 23.52
CA PHE A 701 7.53 20.05 23.31
C PHE A 701 8.02 19.91 21.86
N PHE A 702 9.24 19.45 21.69
CA PHE A 702 9.84 19.07 20.41
C PHE A 702 10.43 17.68 20.51
N GLY A 703 9.99 16.79 19.61
CA GLY A 703 10.53 15.44 19.48
C GLY A 703 11.05 15.18 18.08
N ALA A 704 12.22 14.59 17.96
CA ALA A 704 12.80 14.11 16.71
C ALA A 704 13.11 12.62 16.84
N GLN A 705 12.55 11.80 15.94
CA GLN A 705 12.75 10.35 15.92
C GLN A 705 13.18 9.90 14.53
N TYR A 706 14.29 9.19 14.45
CA TYR A 706 14.76 8.54 13.23
C TYR A 706 14.57 7.03 13.33
N GLU A 707 13.80 6.48 12.42
CA GLU A 707 13.42 5.08 12.36
C GLU A 707 14.12 4.39 11.19
N ILE A 708 14.79 3.27 11.47
CA ILE A 708 15.62 2.51 10.54
C ILE A 708 15.12 1.06 10.51
N PRO A 709 14.78 0.47 9.35
CA PRO A 709 14.45 -0.95 9.24
C PRO A 709 15.71 -1.80 9.56
N LEU A 710 15.59 -2.75 10.52
CA LEU A 710 16.71 -3.61 10.92
C LEU A 710 16.76 -4.89 10.07
N LEU A 711 15.94 -5.88 10.39
CA LEU A 711 15.91 -7.18 9.70
C LEU A 711 14.84 -7.24 8.62
N SER A 712 13.68 -6.63 8.88
CA SER A 712 12.54 -6.59 7.99
C SER A 712 11.79 -5.27 8.18
N GLU A 713 10.72 -5.04 7.42
CA GLU A 713 9.79 -3.93 7.69
C GLU A 713 9.04 -4.12 9.02
N SER A 714 8.93 -5.36 9.48
CA SER A 714 8.27 -5.69 10.74
C SER A 714 9.11 -5.37 11.98
N MET A 715 10.40 -5.14 11.84
CA MET A 715 11.30 -4.80 12.94
C MET A 715 12.16 -3.60 12.60
N THR A 716 11.98 -2.51 13.34
CA THR A 716 12.71 -1.26 13.13
C THR A 716 13.40 -0.81 14.39
N GLY A 717 14.58 -0.24 14.25
CA GLY A 717 15.28 0.48 15.32
C GLY A 717 14.92 1.96 15.25
N VAL A 718 14.83 2.60 16.40
CA VAL A 718 14.64 4.04 16.50
C VAL A 718 15.71 4.67 17.35
N ILE A 719 16.12 5.88 16.99
CA ILE A 719 16.85 6.79 17.84
C ILE A 719 16.06 8.09 17.93
N PHE A 720 16.04 8.70 19.09
CA PHE A 720 15.23 9.89 19.29
C PHE A 720 15.84 10.86 20.28
N VAL A 721 15.40 12.11 20.17
CA VAL A 721 15.64 13.20 21.11
C VAL A 721 14.27 13.83 21.39
N ASP A 722 13.90 13.92 22.65
CA ASP A 722 12.73 14.61 23.12
C ASP A 722 13.17 15.80 23.98
N SER A 723 12.50 16.94 23.83
CA SER A 723 12.83 18.14 24.58
C SER A 723 11.60 19.00 24.82
N GLY A 724 11.53 19.70 25.93
CA GLY A 724 10.35 20.52 26.24
C GLY A 724 10.31 21.03 27.67
N THR A 725 9.29 21.79 27.96
CA THR A 725 8.99 22.27 29.30
C THR A 725 7.48 22.43 29.48
N VAL A 726 7.06 22.36 30.72
CA VAL A 726 5.73 22.78 31.20
C VAL A 726 5.97 23.77 32.33
N PHE A 727 5.33 24.94 32.26
CA PHE A 727 5.47 26.01 33.22
C PHE A 727 4.19 26.84 33.35
N ASP A 728 4.12 27.73 34.34
CA ASP A 728 2.94 28.61 34.50
C ASP A 728 2.97 29.77 33.53
N ASP A 729 4.16 30.32 33.23
CA ASP A 729 4.36 31.46 32.33
C ASP A 729 4.93 31.02 30.97
N ILE A 730 4.65 31.84 29.94
CA ILE A 730 5.24 31.61 28.60
C ILE A 730 6.74 31.78 28.65
N GLY A 731 7.49 30.73 28.35
CA GLY A 731 8.94 30.76 28.36
C GLY A 731 9.58 29.42 28.02
N PHE A 732 10.86 29.37 28.23
CA PHE A 732 11.69 28.17 28.10
C PHE A 732 12.46 27.88 29.39
N ASP A 733 11.97 28.39 30.49
CA ASP A 733 12.49 28.07 31.81
C ASP A 733 12.26 26.60 32.13
N ASP A 734 13.11 26.04 32.98
CA ASP A 734 13.04 24.61 33.38
C ASP A 734 12.92 23.65 32.19
N TYR A 735 13.75 23.90 31.15
CA TYR A 735 13.71 23.15 29.90
C TYR A 735 14.44 21.84 30.03
N ARG A 736 13.76 20.72 29.75
CA ARG A 736 14.28 19.35 29.85
C ARG A 736 14.67 18.82 28.47
N VAL A 737 15.64 17.88 28.46
CA VAL A 737 16.07 17.19 27.24
C VAL A 737 16.38 15.73 27.58
N SER A 738 15.88 14.81 26.78
CA SER A 738 16.25 13.40 26.84
C SER A 738 16.68 12.87 25.47
N ILE A 739 17.52 11.82 25.52
CA ILE A 739 17.95 11.08 24.33
C ILE A 739 17.68 9.59 24.56
N GLY A 740 17.34 8.89 23.50
CA GLY A 740 17.07 7.48 23.63
C GLY A 740 17.15 6.70 22.32
N ALA A 741 17.06 5.39 22.49
CA ALA A 741 16.97 4.45 21.40
C ALA A 741 15.93 3.37 21.72
N GLY A 742 15.36 2.76 20.71
CA GLY A 742 14.34 1.75 20.92
C GLY A 742 14.16 0.81 19.75
N ILE A 743 13.24 -0.13 19.93
CA ILE A 743 12.84 -1.11 18.92
C ILE A 743 11.33 -1.01 18.73
N ARG A 744 10.90 -1.12 17.47
CA ARG A 744 9.50 -1.22 17.08
C ARG A 744 9.28 -2.55 16.39
N LEU A 745 8.29 -3.32 16.87
CA LEU A 745 7.88 -4.58 16.26
C LEU A 745 6.48 -4.41 15.67
N TYR A 746 6.38 -4.41 14.34
CA TYR A 746 5.12 -4.36 13.60
C TYR A 746 4.67 -5.80 13.30
N ILE A 747 3.75 -6.31 14.08
CA ILE A 747 3.22 -7.66 13.92
C ILE A 747 1.81 -7.56 13.34
N PRO A 748 1.58 -7.92 12.05
CA PRO A 748 0.29 -7.74 11.39
C PRO A 748 -0.89 -8.41 12.11
N ALA A 749 -0.63 -9.51 12.82
CA ALA A 749 -1.63 -10.21 13.62
C ALA A 749 -2.11 -9.40 14.84
N PHE A 750 -1.30 -8.46 15.31
CA PHE A 750 -1.59 -7.65 16.51
C PHE A 750 -2.08 -6.23 16.17
N GLY A 751 -2.40 -5.95 14.90
CA GLY A 751 -2.94 -4.66 14.47
C GLY A 751 -1.91 -3.74 13.83
N GLN A 752 -2.22 -2.43 13.80
CA GLN A 752 -1.43 -1.43 13.09
C GLN A 752 -0.38 -0.72 13.97
N LEU A 753 -0.52 -0.82 15.28
CA LEU A 753 0.42 -0.19 16.22
C LEU A 753 1.58 -1.12 16.53
N PRO A 754 2.82 -0.61 16.58
CA PRO A 754 3.97 -1.43 16.93
C PRO A 754 4.02 -1.68 18.44
N ILE A 755 4.55 -2.84 18.79
CA ILE A 755 5.07 -3.04 20.14
C ILE A 755 6.36 -2.20 20.25
N ALA A 756 6.41 -1.31 21.23
CA ALA A 756 7.49 -0.35 21.40
C ALA A 756 8.29 -0.65 22.68
N PHE A 757 9.60 -0.68 22.53
CA PHE A 757 10.56 -0.77 23.64
C PHE A 757 11.50 0.41 23.52
N ASP A 758 11.45 1.34 24.45
CA ASP A 758 12.27 2.54 24.46
C ASP A 758 13.18 2.57 25.70
N PHE A 759 14.45 2.90 25.46
CA PHE A 759 15.42 3.22 26.49
C PHE A 759 15.79 4.68 26.30
N ALA A 760 15.56 5.49 27.32
CA ALA A 760 15.84 6.92 27.28
C ALA A 760 16.50 7.37 28.58
N THR A 761 17.34 8.37 28.49
CA THR A 761 17.97 9.02 29.63
C THR A 761 17.85 10.52 29.51
N PRO A 762 17.50 11.24 30.56
CA PRO A 762 17.62 12.67 30.59
C PRO A 762 19.08 13.13 30.39
N ILE A 763 19.26 14.16 29.57
CA ILE A 763 20.53 14.90 29.45
C ILE A 763 20.44 16.16 30.29
N LYS A 764 19.26 16.74 30.38
CA LYS A 764 18.92 17.87 31.22
C LYS A 764 17.59 17.58 31.92
N GLU A 765 17.59 17.61 33.23
CA GLU A 765 16.49 17.44 34.16
C GLU A 765 16.47 18.59 35.16
N GLU A 766 15.38 18.75 35.88
CA GLU A 766 15.24 19.74 36.96
C GLU A 766 14.97 19.01 38.30
N ASP A 767 15.17 19.70 39.40
CA ASP A 767 14.99 19.16 40.72
C ASP A 767 13.51 18.67 40.93
N GLY A 768 13.32 17.47 41.44
CA GLY A 768 12.02 16.82 41.64
C GLY A 768 11.45 16.11 40.39
N ASP A 769 12.18 16.08 39.27
CA ASP A 769 11.75 15.26 38.13
C ASP A 769 12.05 13.77 38.40
N GLU A 770 11.07 12.92 38.22
CA GLU A 770 11.20 11.47 38.28
C GLU A 770 11.58 10.92 36.91
N THR A 771 12.58 10.01 36.87
CA THR A 771 13.14 9.52 35.62
C THR A 771 12.76 8.06 35.37
N GLN A 772 12.39 7.76 34.13
CA GLN A 772 12.04 6.43 33.67
C GLN A 772 12.93 6.01 32.49
N VAL A 773 13.97 5.23 32.78
CA VAL A 773 14.95 4.81 31.75
C VAL A 773 14.34 3.86 30.73
N PHE A 774 13.41 3.01 31.12
CA PHE A 774 12.76 2.04 30.25
C PHE A 774 11.28 2.29 30.17
N SER A 775 10.75 2.41 28.96
CA SER A 775 9.31 2.45 28.69
C SER A 775 8.90 1.38 27.67
N PHE A 776 7.77 0.77 27.94
CA PHE A 776 7.20 -0.29 27.13
C PHE A 776 5.76 0.02 26.75
N THR A 777 5.38 -0.34 25.53
CA THR A 777 3.99 -0.24 25.09
C THR A 777 3.68 -1.41 24.17
N ALA A 778 2.66 -2.18 24.49
CA ALA A 778 2.08 -3.19 23.62
C ALA A 778 0.57 -3.09 23.67
N GLU A 779 -0.05 -2.85 22.53
CA GLU A 779 -1.49 -2.92 22.34
C GLU A 779 -1.77 -4.13 21.45
N LEU A 780 -2.39 -5.15 22.01
CA LEU A 780 -2.67 -6.44 21.36
C LEU A 780 -4.18 -6.58 21.14
N PRO A 781 -4.72 -6.27 19.97
CA PRO A 781 -6.07 -6.64 19.60
C PRO A 781 -6.12 -8.15 19.26
N PHE A 782 -7.05 -8.89 19.84
CA PHE A 782 -7.33 -10.29 19.55
C PHE A 782 -8.62 -10.44 18.74
#